data_7a482dbeb80f82f6c580d6dcb97e08a3
#
_entry.id   7a482dbeb80f82f6c580d6dcb97e08a3
#
_cell.length_a   1.000
_cell.length_b   1.000
_cell.length_c   1.000
_cell.angle_alpha   90.00
_cell.angle_beta   90.00
_cell.angle_gamma   90.00
#
_symmetry.space_group_name_H-M   'P 1'
#
loop_
_entity.id
_entity.type
_entity.pdbx_description
1 polymer ?
#
loop_
_entity_poly.entity_id
_entity_poly.type
_entity_poly.pdbx_seq_one_letter_code
_entity_poly.pdbx_strand_id
1 'polypeptide(L)'
;MAGSNRDWLIGVALGALAMPAAAAAQSAAPAPEASSQTPATAATQAEPATVTAPQDRLNDNLNTGSDVVVTAQRREQRLQDVPISLEVLSGQKIADFAAPDFKAVQNYLPNVFVQQTNGNDTIYIRGFGSPPQNFSFDQAVSVYQDGIYAGRIRQALNPFFDVARVEVLRGPQGALYGKNTPAGAISVVTAGPTQSFEGSLTGQYSFDLRGVDLTGYVAGPVSDTVGLRVAARVTDQRGYILNRFNGNDEPRNQLQLFRVSALWSPIERLDISGKIEISHQRRIGGLSVSSPATTTQMPKLTRYTSVGALGREGTYNDSVLGSVTANYGIGNHTLTSITGYSWFNGSVTNYFDQELPDRVTVVPNSVYNRYPESFHQFSQEVRLLSPTGGTLEYVLGAYYDHSDYKLSQFGGFNIAALNYFGLLETDFAQTARSISVFGQATVRPVEGLRVIGSLRYTNTHKHGTFGGRLVYGPYSLRPTNTTADANIAEGLTDPSVTLQYDIMRNFMVYAVYGRGSKSGGFVSNTYGTTNATFLYRPERSRNWEAGVKTTWADGRVTADVSVYDTRFTDLQSSVYNPTISTYQVGNAASATAKGVEAQLRIAPSTHFDIATSFAYNDIKYGNYPGAACLASQAIAVCNPASPASIQANNLAGYRPPYTSKFTGNVSVHGRADIGDYRLDGTAIVGGRSSYFDSDNQSPLYGFQTGYAKLDARIQFAPADNSWHLAVIGKNLTNKITTGSAFLLPAPITSVSRGEIFIEPGRNIAVEAGVRF
;
A
#
# COMPACT_ATOMS: atom_id res chain seq x y z
N MET A 1 -21.48 27.43 -12.37
CA MET A 1 -22.46 26.64 -13.14
C MET A 1 -21.72 25.44 -13.71
N ALA A 2 -21.78 24.31 -13.08
CA ALA A 2 -21.41 22.98 -13.62
C ALA A 2 -22.10 21.96 -12.71
N GLY A 3 -23.35 21.75 -12.96
CA GLY A 3 -24.18 20.73 -12.30
C GLY A 3 -24.45 19.60 -13.29
N SER A 4 -24.58 18.43 -12.69
CA SER A 4 -25.29 17.27 -13.25
C SER A 4 -24.63 16.47 -14.39
N ASN A 5 -23.73 15.55 -14.01
CA ASN A 5 -23.60 14.27 -14.71
C ASN A 5 -23.21 13.12 -13.74
N ARG A 6 -23.64 13.21 -12.47
CA ARG A 6 -23.20 12.28 -11.40
C ARG A 6 -24.17 11.15 -11.06
N ASP A 7 -25.39 11.20 -11.56
CA ASP A 7 -26.45 10.24 -11.18
C ASP A 7 -26.51 8.96 -12.06
N TRP A 8 -25.75 8.91 -13.14
CA TRP A 8 -25.77 7.77 -14.07
C TRP A 8 -24.97 6.55 -13.58
N LEU A 9 -23.96 6.74 -12.74
CA LEU A 9 -23.12 5.62 -12.25
C LEU A 9 -23.80 4.75 -11.19
N ILE A 10 -24.76 5.30 -10.44
CA ILE A 10 -25.50 4.55 -9.41
C ILE A 10 -26.52 3.60 -10.04
N GLY A 11 -27.09 3.96 -11.17
CA GLY A 11 -28.06 3.13 -11.88
C GLY A 11 -27.49 1.87 -12.50
N VAL A 12 -26.22 1.91 -12.94
CA VAL A 12 -25.57 0.77 -13.63
C VAL A 12 -25.07 -0.27 -12.63
N ALA A 13 -24.60 0.14 -11.45
CA ALA A 13 -24.11 -0.81 -10.42
C ALA A 13 -25.23 -1.62 -9.77
N LEU A 14 -26.42 -1.05 -9.61
CA LEU A 14 -27.59 -1.73 -9.06
C LEU A 14 -28.34 -2.57 -10.11
N GLY A 15 -28.26 -2.22 -11.39
CA GLY A 15 -28.89 -2.97 -12.47
C GLY A 15 -28.21 -4.31 -12.81
N ALA A 16 -26.91 -4.44 -12.53
CA ALA A 16 -26.16 -5.67 -12.78
C ALA A 16 -26.40 -6.78 -11.73
N LEU A 17 -26.91 -6.42 -10.55
CA LEU A 17 -27.26 -7.38 -9.47
C LEU A 17 -28.73 -7.87 -9.52
N ALA A 18 -29.55 -7.35 -10.44
CA ALA A 18 -30.98 -7.63 -10.52
C ALA A 18 -31.41 -8.45 -11.74
N MET A 19 -30.55 -9.32 -12.26
CA MET A 19 -31.00 -10.29 -13.28
C MET A 19 -31.58 -11.55 -12.61
N PRO A 20 -32.85 -11.92 -12.83
CA PRO A 20 -33.40 -13.16 -12.30
C PRO A 20 -32.82 -14.35 -13.06
N ALA A 21 -32.45 -15.38 -12.33
CA ALA A 21 -32.13 -16.71 -12.84
C ALA A 21 -33.35 -17.30 -13.58
N ALA A 22 -33.33 -17.28 -14.89
CA ALA A 22 -34.26 -18.05 -15.69
C ALA A 22 -33.70 -19.45 -15.89
N ALA A 23 -34.29 -20.40 -15.22
CA ALA A 23 -34.00 -21.81 -15.31
C ALA A 23 -34.19 -22.36 -16.71
N ALA A 24 -33.25 -23.12 -17.18
CA ALA A 24 -33.46 -24.11 -18.23
C ALA A 24 -33.25 -25.51 -17.64
N ALA A 25 -34.36 -26.13 -17.25
CA ALA A 25 -34.41 -27.56 -17.02
C ALA A 25 -34.60 -28.23 -18.37
N GLN A 26 -33.70 -29.11 -18.79
CA GLN A 26 -33.96 -30.14 -19.79
C GLN A 26 -33.25 -31.44 -19.45
N SER A 27 -34.07 -32.38 -19.12
CA SER A 27 -34.12 -33.84 -19.20
C SER A 27 -32.83 -34.63 -19.46
N ALA A 28 -32.59 -35.53 -18.54
CA ALA A 28 -31.67 -36.69 -18.63
C ALA A 28 -32.27 -37.77 -19.57
N ALA A 29 -31.39 -38.44 -20.29
CA ALA A 29 -31.60 -39.75 -20.88
C ALA A 29 -30.39 -40.64 -20.64
N PRO A 30 -30.50 -41.97 -20.51
CA PRO A 30 -29.67 -42.81 -19.67
C PRO A 30 -28.44 -43.41 -20.39
N ALA A 31 -27.45 -43.79 -19.57
CA ALA A 31 -26.23 -44.47 -19.95
C ALA A 31 -26.43 -45.93 -20.40
N PRO A 32 -25.54 -46.48 -21.21
CA PRO A 32 -25.32 -47.91 -21.30
C PRO A 32 -24.03 -48.35 -20.61
N GLU A 33 -24.09 -49.60 -20.20
CA GLU A 33 -23.24 -50.35 -19.31
C GLU A 33 -21.78 -50.58 -19.75
N ALA A 34 -20.99 -50.92 -18.74
CA ALA A 34 -19.58 -51.24 -18.76
C ALA A 34 -19.27 -52.60 -19.45
N SER A 35 -18.13 -52.68 -20.10
CA SER A 35 -17.42 -53.93 -20.30
C SER A 35 -15.93 -53.78 -19.93
N SER A 36 -15.51 -54.71 -19.07
CA SER A 36 -14.18 -54.94 -18.54
C SER A 36 -13.18 -55.44 -19.58
N GLN A 37 -11.96 -54.91 -19.60
CA GLN A 37 -10.74 -55.68 -19.94
C GLN A 37 -9.49 -55.07 -19.32
N THR A 38 -8.67 -55.92 -18.70
CA THR A 38 -7.41 -55.66 -17.98
C THR A 38 -6.20 -55.89 -18.93
N PRO A 39 -4.92 -55.65 -18.51
CA PRO A 39 -4.10 -54.54 -18.94
C PRO A 39 -2.94 -54.96 -19.88
N ALA A 40 -2.42 -53.99 -20.61
CA ALA A 40 -1.14 -54.14 -21.30
C ALA A 40 -0.23 -52.95 -20.92
N THR A 41 0.93 -53.33 -20.41
CA THR A 41 2.08 -52.50 -20.12
C THR A 41 2.52 -51.68 -21.33
N ALA A 42 2.59 -50.37 -21.21
CA ALA A 42 3.20 -49.51 -22.21
C ALA A 42 3.96 -48.35 -21.56
N ALA A 43 5.08 -48.05 -22.16
CA ALA A 43 6.13 -47.16 -21.76
C ALA A 43 5.65 -45.72 -21.47
N THR A 44 6.24 -45.16 -20.42
CA THR A 44 6.12 -43.76 -20.00
C THR A 44 6.64 -42.82 -21.09
N GLN A 45 5.74 -42.25 -21.89
CA GLN A 45 5.99 -40.99 -22.60
C GLN A 45 5.57 -39.83 -21.69
N ALA A 46 6.49 -38.91 -21.48
CA ALA A 46 6.23 -37.67 -20.76
C ALA A 46 5.16 -36.85 -21.53
N GLU A 47 3.99 -36.71 -20.94
CA GLU A 47 2.97 -35.76 -21.41
C GLU A 47 3.52 -34.33 -21.41
N PRO A 48 3.24 -33.55 -22.47
CA PRO A 48 3.52 -32.12 -22.43
C PRO A 48 2.62 -31.47 -21.35
N ALA A 49 3.24 -30.73 -20.46
CA ALA A 49 2.55 -29.97 -19.41
C ALA A 49 1.49 -29.07 -20.05
N THR A 50 0.24 -29.43 -19.93
CA THR A 50 -0.91 -28.59 -20.19
C THR A 50 -0.82 -27.42 -19.21
N VAL A 51 -0.66 -26.21 -19.73
CA VAL A 51 -0.78 -24.96 -18.96
C VAL A 51 -2.27 -24.77 -18.67
N THR A 52 -2.80 -25.53 -17.74
CA THR A 52 -4.10 -25.27 -17.12
C THR A 52 -3.92 -24.11 -16.17
N ALA A 53 -4.72 -23.06 -16.36
CA ALA A 53 -4.73 -21.92 -15.45
C ALA A 53 -4.96 -22.39 -14.00
N PRO A 54 -4.06 -22.08 -13.05
CA PRO A 54 -4.04 -22.73 -11.73
C PRO A 54 -5.08 -22.20 -10.72
N GLN A 55 -6.10 -21.46 -11.15
CA GLN A 55 -6.95 -20.70 -10.21
C GLN A 55 -7.94 -21.56 -9.41
N ASP A 56 -8.40 -22.70 -9.90
CA ASP A 56 -9.36 -23.54 -9.14
C ASP A 56 -8.72 -24.40 -8.05
N ARG A 57 -7.43 -24.73 -8.17
CA ARG A 57 -6.72 -25.44 -7.09
C ARG A 57 -6.33 -24.52 -5.92
N LEU A 58 -6.47 -23.22 -6.08
CA LEU A 58 -6.09 -22.21 -5.07
C LEU A 58 -7.17 -22.00 -3.99
N ASN A 59 -8.43 -22.32 -4.28
CA ASN A 59 -9.53 -22.00 -3.35
C ASN A 59 -9.71 -23.01 -2.21
N ASP A 60 -9.35 -24.30 -2.41
CA ASP A 60 -9.56 -25.33 -1.37
C ASP A 60 -8.32 -25.64 -0.52
N ASN A 61 -7.09 -25.31 -0.97
CA ASN A 61 -5.85 -25.66 -0.30
C ASN A 61 -5.06 -24.50 0.33
N LEU A 62 -5.60 -23.27 0.34
CA LEU A 62 -4.92 -22.09 0.88
C LEU A 62 -4.69 -22.09 2.41
N ASN A 63 -5.16 -23.13 3.10
CA ASN A 63 -4.93 -23.31 4.54
C ASN A 63 -3.66 -24.10 4.90
N THR A 64 -2.96 -24.69 3.93
CA THR A 64 -1.67 -25.33 4.20
C THR A 64 -0.54 -24.39 3.80
N GLY A 65 0.18 -23.86 4.76
CA GLY A 65 1.20 -22.81 4.59
C GLY A 65 2.37 -23.11 3.65
N SER A 66 2.43 -24.31 3.03
CA SER A 66 3.47 -24.73 2.08
C SER A 66 3.14 -24.44 0.62
N ASP A 67 1.87 -24.25 0.25
CA ASP A 67 1.42 -24.23 -1.16
C ASP A 67 0.99 -22.83 -1.66
N VAL A 68 1.27 -21.78 -0.90
CA VAL A 68 0.99 -20.41 -1.33
C VAL A 68 1.84 -20.06 -2.54
N VAL A 69 1.18 -19.84 -3.69
CA VAL A 69 1.83 -19.42 -4.93
C VAL A 69 1.97 -17.91 -4.96
N VAL A 70 3.15 -17.43 -5.31
CA VAL A 70 3.51 -16.01 -5.43
C VAL A 70 4.09 -15.69 -6.80
N THR A 71 4.05 -14.41 -7.16
CA THR A 71 4.62 -13.89 -8.41
C THR A 71 5.77 -12.92 -8.20
N ALA A 72 6.39 -12.98 -7.03
CA ALA A 72 7.44 -12.08 -6.57
C ALA A 72 8.67 -12.01 -7.51
N GLN A 73 9.01 -13.10 -8.21
CA GLN A 73 10.09 -13.13 -9.21
C GLN A 73 9.59 -13.06 -10.66
N ARG A 74 8.44 -12.42 -10.90
CA ARG A 74 7.80 -12.32 -12.23
C ARG A 74 7.45 -13.70 -12.86
N ARG A 75 7.39 -14.71 -12.02
CA ARG A 75 7.11 -16.11 -12.33
C ARG A 75 6.33 -16.71 -11.16
N GLU A 76 5.39 -17.60 -11.42
CA GLU A 76 4.68 -18.31 -10.37
C GLU A 76 5.61 -19.32 -9.68
N GLN A 77 5.69 -19.22 -8.36
CA GLN A 77 6.54 -20.08 -7.52
C GLN A 77 5.87 -20.27 -6.16
N ARG A 78 6.16 -21.38 -5.48
CA ARG A 78 5.71 -21.53 -4.09
C ARG A 78 6.48 -20.55 -3.21
N LEU A 79 5.80 -19.99 -2.21
CA LEU A 79 6.39 -19.02 -1.27
C LEU A 79 7.69 -19.53 -0.64
N GLN A 80 7.74 -20.83 -0.31
CA GLN A 80 8.90 -21.47 0.31
C GLN A 80 10.10 -21.59 -0.64
N ASP A 81 9.88 -21.56 -1.95
CA ASP A 81 10.95 -21.67 -2.97
C ASP A 81 11.55 -20.31 -3.35
N VAL A 82 10.98 -19.19 -2.86
CA VAL A 82 11.42 -17.84 -3.20
C VAL A 82 12.45 -17.34 -2.19
N PRO A 83 13.72 -17.10 -2.59
CA PRO A 83 14.83 -16.79 -1.69
C PRO A 83 14.92 -15.27 -1.36
N ILE A 84 13.86 -14.68 -0.82
CA ILE A 84 13.77 -13.31 -0.31
C ILE A 84 12.85 -13.25 0.90
N SER A 85 12.99 -12.19 1.71
CA SER A 85 12.02 -11.85 2.75
C SER A 85 10.72 -11.37 2.10
N LEU A 86 9.69 -12.21 2.17
CA LEU A 86 8.39 -12.01 1.55
C LEU A 86 7.28 -12.38 2.53
N GLU A 87 6.25 -11.55 2.61
CA GLU A 87 5.03 -11.87 3.35
C GLU A 87 3.82 -11.82 2.43
N VAL A 88 2.93 -12.79 2.60
CA VAL A 88 1.72 -12.91 1.77
C VAL A 88 0.48 -12.91 2.64
N LEU A 89 -0.45 -12.03 2.30
CA LEU A 89 -1.80 -12.02 2.83
C LEU A 89 -2.75 -12.50 1.73
N SER A 90 -3.34 -13.68 1.92
CA SER A 90 -4.40 -14.17 1.02
C SER A 90 -5.66 -13.31 1.17
N GLY A 91 -6.53 -13.30 0.15
CA GLY A 91 -7.82 -12.64 0.22
C GLY A 91 -8.67 -13.15 1.40
N GLN A 92 -8.59 -14.45 1.71
CA GLN A 92 -9.25 -15.03 2.88
C GLN A 92 -8.69 -14.46 4.20
N LYS A 93 -7.37 -14.37 4.40
CA LYS A 93 -6.77 -13.74 5.59
C LYS A 93 -7.16 -12.27 5.72
N ILE A 94 -7.24 -11.53 4.62
CA ILE A 94 -7.70 -10.14 4.61
C ILE A 94 -9.15 -10.05 5.08
N ALA A 95 -10.01 -10.97 4.64
CA ALA A 95 -11.40 -11.08 5.09
C ALA A 95 -11.49 -11.51 6.57
N ASP A 96 -10.74 -12.55 6.99
CA ASP A 96 -10.73 -13.03 8.39
C ASP A 96 -10.27 -11.96 9.37
N PHE A 97 -9.31 -11.13 8.95
CA PHE A 97 -8.83 -10.01 9.74
C PHE A 97 -9.73 -8.77 9.61
N ALA A 98 -10.77 -8.82 8.77
CA ALA A 98 -11.60 -7.67 8.43
C ALA A 98 -10.73 -6.42 8.15
N ALA A 99 -9.71 -6.59 7.31
CA ALA A 99 -8.69 -5.59 7.03
C ALA A 99 -8.96 -4.92 5.68
N PRO A 100 -9.68 -3.80 5.65
CA PRO A 100 -10.17 -3.21 4.40
C PRO A 100 -9.10 -2.49 3.57
N ASP A 101 -7.94 -2.17 4.14
CA ASP A 101 -6.91 -1.38 3.50
C ASP A 101 -5.50 -1.61 4.10
N PHE A 102 -4.50 -0.94 3.55
CA PHE A 102 -3.11 -1.01 4.02
C PHE A 102 -2.92 -0.52 5.46
N LYS A 103 -3.73 0.42 5.94
CA LYS A 103 -3.67 0.91 7.33
C LYS A 103 -4.12 -0.18 8.30
N ALA A 104 -5.16 -0.91 7.93
CA ALA A 104 -5.64 -2.02 8.74
C ALA A 104 -4.63 -3.16 8.81
N VAL A 105 -3.96 -3.51 7.70
CA VAL A 105 -3.00 -4.62 7.67
C VAL A 105 -1.64 -4.30 8.27
N GLN A 106 -1.26 -3.03 8.49
CA GLN A 106 0.05 -2.69 9.07
C GLN A 106 0.29 -3.31 10.46
N ASN A 107 -0.77 -3.63 11.20
CA ASN A 107 -0.66 -4.29 12.50
C ASN A 107 -0.34 -5.79 12.38
N TYR A 108 -0.49 -6.35 11.19
CA TYR A 108 -0.25 -7.75 10.85
C TYR A 108 1.03 -7.96 10.04
N LEU A 109 1.64 -6.85 9.58
CA LEU A 109 2.86 -6.84 8.76
C LEU A 109 4.01 -6.20 9.56
N PRO A 110 4.87 -6.99 10.21
CA PRO A 110 6.04 -6.45 10.90
C PRO A 110 6.94 -5.65 9.96
N ASN A 111 7.59 -4.60 10.48
CA ASN A 111 8.42 -3.66 9.72
C ASN A 111 7.71 -2.86 8.61
N VAL A 112 6.37 -2.89 8.56
CA VAL A 112 5.56 -2.02 7.70
C VAL A 112 4.90 -0.95 8.56
N PHE A 113 4.93 0.29 8.09
CA PHE A 113 4.25 1.43 8.69
C PHE A 113 3.56 2.25 7.62
N VAL A 114 2.32 2.65 7.87
CA VAL A 114 1.58 3.58 7.02
C VAL A 114 1.45 4.90 7.76
N GLN A 115 2.22 5.89 7.33
CA GLN A 115 2.11 7.25 7.86
C GLN A 115 0.79 7.85 7.39
N GLN A 116 -0.06 8.19 8.35
CA GLN A 116 -1.37 8.77 8.07
C GLN A 116 -1.30 10.29 8.04
N THR A 117 -1.91 10.89 7.02
CA THR A 117 -2.06 12.32 6.86
C THR A 117 -3.48 12.66 6.38
N ASN A 118 -3.78 13.94 6.18
CA ASN A 118 -5.07 14.33 5.59
C ASN A 118 -5.20 14.01 4.08
N GLY A 119 -4.30 13.24 3.48
CA GLY A 119 -4.52 12.83 2.09
C GLY A 119 -3.29 12.48 1.26
N ASN A 120 -2.10 12.48 1.85
CA ASN A 120 -0.89 12.00 1.20
C ASN A 120 -0.22 10.96 2.10
N ASP A 121 -0.97 9.91 2.43
CA ASP A 121 -0.47 8.80 3.25
C ASP A 121 0.70 8.12 2.54
N THR A 122 1.69 7.61 3.29
CA THR A 122 2.88 6.97 2.70
C THR A 122 3.23 5.67 3.41
N ILE A 123 3.86 4.76 2.68
CA ILE A 123 4.27 3.44 3.20
C ILE A 123 5.77 3.46 3.48
N TYR A 124 6.14 2.89 4.63
CA TYR A 124 7.51 2.63 5.04
C TYR A 124 7.72 1.13 5.24
N ILE A 125 8.82 0.60 4.71
CA ILE A 125 9.28 -0.77 4.95
C ILE A 125 10.69 -0.69 5.55
N ARG A 126 10.92 -1.40 6.67
CA ARG A 126 12.20 -1.36 7.43
C ARG A 126 12.60 0.06 7.83
N GLY A 127 11.62 1.00 7.93
CA GLY A 127 11.83 2.40 8.25
C GLY A 127 12.18 3.31 7.07
N PHE A 128 12.19 2.79 5.84
CA PHE A 128 12.40 3.58 4.62
C PHE A 128 11.09 3.80 3.88
N GLY A 129 10.86 5.04 3.47
CA GLY A 129 9.66 5.49 2.75
C GLY A 129 9.89 6.89 2.17
N SER A 130 8.90 7.45 1.51
CA SER A 130 8.96 8.81 0.98
C SER A 130 8.19 9.77 1.87
N PRO A 131 8.76 10.93 2.26
CA PRO A 131 8.04 11.91 3.06
C PRO A 131 6.79 12.44 2.35
N PRO A 132 5.67 12.68 3.05
CA PRO A 132 4.41 13.10 2.43
C PRO A 132 4.35 14.58 2.02
N GLN A 133 5.34 15.40 2.41
CA GLN A 133 5.28 16.85 2.26
C GLN A 133 5.47 17.33 0.81
N ASN A 134 6.06 16.53 -0.07
CA ASN A 134 6.15 16.83 -1.49
C ASN A 134 5.27 15.88 -2.30
N PHE A 135 4.17 16.38 -2.84
CA PHE A 135 3.19 15.59 -3.58
C PHE A 135 3.74 15.00 -4.89
N SER A 136 4.82 15.58 -5.45
CA SER A 136 5.45 15.06 -6.67
C SER A 136 6.46 13.93 -6.43
N PHE A 137 6.75 13.56 -5.17
CA PHE A 137 7.64 12.44 -4.89
C PHE A 137 7.17 11.14 -5.53
N ASP A 138 8.08 10.47 -6.19
CA ASP A 138 7.96 9.03 -6.41
C ASP A 138 8.10 8.31 -5.08
N GLN A 139 7.48 7.14 -4.95
CA GLN A 139 7.51 6.40 -3.69
C GLN A 139 8.76 5.52 -3.59
N ALA A 140 9.32 5.37 -2.37
CA ALA A 140 10.41 4.41 -2.11
C ALA A 140 9.91 2.96 -1.95
N VAL A 141 8.62 2.80 -1.67
CA VAL A 141 7.88 1.53 -1.70
C VAL A 141 6.84 1.64 -2.81
N SER A 142 7.02 0.90 -3.89
CA SER A 142 6.08 0.90 -5.01
C SER A 142 4.97 -0.11 -4.81
N VAL A 143 3.74 0.28 -5.18
CA VAL A 143 2.58 -0.60 -5.20
C VAL A 143 2.23 -0.93 -6.66
N TYR A 144 2.04 -2.21 -6.91
CA TYR A 144 1.59 -2.77 -8.18
C TYR A 144 0.23 -3.44 -7.99
N GLN A 145 -0.70 -3.20 -8.91
CA GLN A 145 -1.94 -3.96 -8.97
C GLN A 145 -2.00 -4.70 -10.31
N ASP A 146 -2.10 -6.03 -10.27
CA ASP A 146 -2.09 -6.90 -11.45
C ASP A 146 -0.91 -6.62 -12.40
N GLY A 147 0.26 -6.32 -11.83
CA GLY A 147 1.48 -5.99 -12.57
C GLY A 147 1.61 -4.54 -13.01
N ILE A 148 0.56 -3.71 -12.89
CA ILE A 148 0.59 -2.29 -13.24
C ILE A 148 1.07 -1.46 -12.05
N TYR A 149 2.09 -0.63 -12.27
CA TYR A 149 2.57 0.32 -11.28
C TYR A 149 1.52 1.40 -11.00
N ALA A 150 1.09 1.52 -9.76
CA ALA A 150 0.23 2.61 -9.32
C ALA A 150 1.08 3.87 -9.14
N GLY A 151 1.11 4.73 -10.13
CA GLY A 151 2.04 5.85 -10.22
C GLY A 151 1.92 6.91 -9.12
N ARG A 152 0.78 6.96 -8.41
CA ARG A 152 0.55 7.90 -7.28
C ARG A 152 0.11 7.14 -6.03
N ILE A 153 0.64 7.55 -4.87
CA ILE A 153 0.37 6.89 -3.61
C ILE A 153 -1.12 6.89 -3.22
N ARG A 154 -1.84 7.96 -3.54
CA ARG A 154 -3.28 8.06 -3.25
C ARG A 154 -4.11 7.04 -4.04
N GLN A 155 -3.70 6.69 -5.24
CA GLN A 155 -4.29 5.59 -6.01
C GLN A 155 -3.82 4.23 -5.49
N ALA A 156 -2.54 4.12 -5.14
CA ALA A 156 -1.92 2.89 -4.63
C ALA A 156 -2.54 2.41 -3.32
N LEU A 157 -3.04 3.33 -2.49
CA LEU A 157 -3.66 3.05 -1.19
C LEU A 157 -5.19 2.89 -1.25
N ASN A 158 -5.75 2.63 -2.42
CA ASN A 158 -7.15 2.22 -2.52
C ASN A 158 -7.45 1.03 -1.60
N PRO A 159 -8.64 0.96 -1.00
CA PRO A 159 -9.05 -0.18 -0.19
C PRO A 159 -8.94 -1.49 -0.95
N PHE A 160 -8.62 -2.57 -0.24
CA PHE A 160 -8.63 -3.92 -0.78
C PHE A 160 -10.03 -4.30 -1.21
N PHE A 161 -10.14 -4.79 -2.41
CA PHE A 161 -11.41 -5.12 -3.01
C PHE A 161 -11.24 -6.33 -3.93
N ASP A 162 -11.91 -7.44 -3.57
CA ASP A 162 -11.93 -8.65 -4.37
C ASP A 162 -10.51 -9.07 -4.79
N VAL A 163 -9.60 -9.19 -3.81
CA VAL A 163 -8.19 -9.53 -3.99
C VAL A 163 -7.96 -11.03 -3.79
N ALA A 164 -7.14 -11.64 -4.63
CA ALA A 164 -6.67 -12.99 -4.42
C ALA A 164 -5.58 -13.02 -3.33
N ARG A 165 -4.64 -12.05 -3.40
CA ARG A 165 -3.56 -11.92 -2.41
C ARG A 165 -2.87 -10.56 -2.49
N VAL A 166 -2.15 -10.23 -1.40
CA VAL A 166 -1.21 -9.10 -1.33
C VAL A 166 0.15 -9.67 -0.96
N GLU A 167 1.16 -9.39 -1.78
CA GLU A 167 2.55 -9.81 -1.59
C GLU A 167 3.37 -8.59 -1.16
N VAL A 168 4.07 -8.66 -0.01
CA VAL A 168 4.93 -7.59 0.50
C VAL A 168 6.39 -8.04 0.41
N LEU A 169 7.11 -7.47 -0.55
CA LEU A 169 8.52 -7.76 -0.83
C LEU A 169 9.38 -6.74 -0.09
N ARG A 170 10.19 -7.20 0.84
CA ARG A 170 11.05 -6.34 1.65
C ARG A 170 12.43 -6.20 1.04
N GLY A 171 13.07 -5.05 1.29
CA GLY A 171 14.36 -4.71 0.67
C GLY A 171 14.27 -4.32 -0.81
N PRO A 172 15.39 -3.92 -1.43
CA PRO A 172 15.40 -3.43 -2.81
C PRO A 172 14.89 -4.43 -3.84
N GLN A 173 13.97 -4.00 -4.71
CA GLN A 173 13.37 -4.81 -5.76
C GLN A 173 13.66 -4.24 -7.16
N GLY A 174 14.73 -3.43 -7.32
CA GLY A 174 15.02 -2.69 -8.55
C GLY A 174 15.21 -3.57 -9.78
N ALA A 175 15.82 -4.76 -9.63
CA ALA A 175 16.13 -5.63 -10.75
C ALA A 175 14.90 -6.16 -11.51
N LEU A 176 13.83 -6.54 -10.83
CA LEU A 176 12.63 -7.11 -11.46
C LEU A 176 11.44 -6.16 -11.49
N TYR A 177 11.25 -5.36 -10.44
CA TYR A 177 10.13 -4.40 -10.36
C TYR A 177 10.50 -3.04 -10.94
N GLY A 178 11.78 -2.66 -10.91
CA GLY A 178 12.30 -1.45 -11.55
C GLY A 178 12.41 -0.26 -10.62
N LYS A 179 12.40 0.95 -11.22
CA LYS A 179 12.54 2.21 -10.48
C LYS A 179 11.51 2.33 -9.35
N ASN A 180 11.87 3.14 -8.35
CA ASN A 180 10.98 3.48 -7.24
C ASN A 180 10.69 2.32 -6.26
N THR A 181 11.61 1.33 -6.21
CA THR A 181 11.54 0.20 -5.28
C THR A 181 12.79 0.04 -4.40
N PRO A 182 13.45 1.13 -3.93
CA PRO A 182 14.66 0.98 -3.12
C PRO A 182 14.39 0.44 -1.71
N ALA A 183 13.17 0.59 -1.18
CA ALA A 183 12.77 0.06 0.14
C ALA A 183 11.99 -1.25 0.05
N GLY A 184 11.32 -1.49 -1.07
CA GLY A 184 10.50 -2.67 -1.29
C GLY A 184 9.43 -2.47 -2.35
N ALA A 185 8.63 -3.52 -2.56
CA ALA A 185 7.48 -3.49 -3.44
C ALA A 185 6.29 -4.20 -2.79
N ILE A 186 5.09 -3.75 -3.12
CA ILE A 186 3.85 -4.41 -2.75
C ILE A 186 3.11 -4.78 -4.03
N SER A 187 2.75 -6.05 -4.17
CA SER A 187 1.99 -6.57 -5.31
C SER A 187 0.60 -6.98 -4.84
N VAL A 188 -0.42 -6.31 -5.35
CA VAL A 188 -1.82 -6.66 -5.15
C VAL A 188 -2.29 -7.43 -6.37
N VAL A 189 -2.69 -8.68 -6.17
CA VAL A 189 -3.24 -9.55 -7.21
C VAL A 189 -4.73 -9.66 -6.96
N THR A 190 -5.54 -9.22 -7.92
CA THR A 190 -7.00 -9.26 -7.82
C THR A 190 -7.53 -10.60 -8.29
N ALA A 191 -8.73 -10.99 -7.80
CA ALA A 191 -9.39 -12.21 -8.21
C ALA A 191 -9.77 -12.15 -9.71
N GLY A 192 -9.66 -13.28 -10.39
CA GLY A 192 -10.03 -13.45 -11.80
C GLY A 192 -11.36 -14.20 -11.99
N PRO A 193 -11.78 -14.43 -13.23
CA PRO A 193 -12.87 -15.33 -13.55
C PRO A 193 -12.62 -16.74 -13.06
N THR A 194 -13.70 -17.49 -12.78
CA THR A 194 -13.68 -18.88 -12.30
C THR A 194 -14.15 -19.85 -13.39
N GLN A 195 -13.85 -21.14 -13.24
CA GLN A 195 -14.26 -22.16 -14.20
C GLN A 195 -15.69 -22.65 -13.96
N SER A 196 -16.20 -22.47 -12.75
CA SER A 196 -17.59 -22.72 -12.38
C SER A 196 -18.30 -21.40 -12.10
N PHE A 197 -19.62 -21.38 -12.28
CA PHE A 197 -20.43 -20.24 -11.88
C PHE A 197 -20.46 -20.14 -10.37
N GLU A 198 -20.07 -18.99 -9.83
CA GLU A 198 -20.11 -18.69 -8.42
C GLU A 198 -20.42 -17.22 -8.15
N GLY A 199 -20.94 -16.94 -6.99
CA GLY A 199 -21.17 -15.58 -6.55
C GLY A 199 -21.13 -15.44 -5.05
N SER A 200 -20.93 -14.22 -4.59
CA SER A 200 -20.98 -13.89 -3.16
C SER A 200 -21.50 -12.47 -2.97
N LEU A 201 -22.31 -12.32 -1.92
CA LEU A 201 -22.73 -11.01 -1.42
C LEU A 201 -22.54 -10.99 0.09
N THR A 202 -21.77 -10.02 0.59
CA THR A 202 -21.48 -9.83 2.01
C THR A 202 -21.84 -8.42 2.41
N GLY A 203 -22.60 -8.29 3.50
CA GLY A 203 -22.97 -7.02 4.13
C GLY A 203 -22.45 -6.95 5.55
N GLN A 204 -21.81 -5.84 5.90
CA GLN A 204 -21.32 -5.56 7.24
C GLN A 204 -21.92 -4.26 7.77
N TYR A 205 -22.34 -4.27 9.04
CA TYR A 205 -22.71 -3.06 9.77
C TYR A 205 -21.80 -2.84 10.96
N SER A 206 -21.18 -1.67 11.02
CA SER A 206 -20.33 -1.22 12.10
C SER A 206 -21.11 -0.37 13.09
N PHE A 207 -21.13 -0.77 14.39
CA PHE A 207 -21.85 -0.05 15.43
C PHE A 207 -21.11 1.23 15.86
N ASP A 208 -19.79 1.18 15.99
CA ASP A 208 -19.00 2.34 16.42
C ASP A 208 -18.86 3.40 15.31
N LEU A 209 -18.71 2.95 14.05
CA LEU A 209 -18.63 3.82 12.88
C LEU A 209 -20.00 4.11 12.24
N ARG A 210 -21.09 3.54 12.79
CA ARG A 210 -22.48 3.72 12.35
C ARG A 210 -22.61 3.70 10.82
N GLY A 211 -22.16 2.62 10.20
CA GLY A 211 -22.11 2.56 8.76
C GLY A 211 -22.12 1.16 8.19
N VAL A 212 -22.32 1.10 6.89
CA VAL A 212 -22.45 -0.13 6.11
C VAL A 212 -21.26 -0.30 5.17
N ASP A 213 -20.92 -1.57 4.90
CA ASP A 213 -19.99 -2.01 3.87
C ASP A 213 -20.63 -3.19 3.14
N LEU A 214 -20.89 -3.04 1.85
CA LEU A 214 -21.47 -4.07 0.99
C LEU A 214 -20.45 -4.45 -0.06
N THR A 215 -20.13 -5.74 -0.16
CA THR A 215 -19.20 -6.29 -1.15
C THR A 215 -19.82 -7.51 -1.80
N GLY A 216 -19.71 -7.62 -3.13
CA GLY A 216 -20.19 -8.79 -3.82
C GLY A 216 -19.50 -9.01 -5.15
N TYR A 217 -19.55 -10.24 -5.64
CA TYR A 217 -19.10 -10.60 -6.97
C TYR A 217 -19.95 -11.71 -7.58
N VAL A 218 -19.89 -11.80 -8.89
CA VAL A 218 -20.38 -12.93 -9.70
C VAL A 218 -19.27 -13.28 -10.70
N ALA A 219 -18.95 -14.56 -10.82
CA ALA A 219 -17.91 -15.06 -11.70
C ALA A 219 -18.34 -16.37 -12.35
N GLY A 220 -17.78 -16.69 -13.52
CA GLY A 220 -17.99 -17.97 -14.17
C GLY A 220 -17.71 -17.95 -15.67
N PRO A 221 -17.82 -19.11 -16.32
CA PRO A 221 -17.67 -19.22 -17.77
C PRO A 221 -18.89 -18.62 -18.48
N VAL A 222 -18.61 -17.83 -19.52
CA VAL A 222 -19.60 -17.33 -20.48
C VAL A 222 -19.65 -18.24 -21.71
N SER A 223 -18.51 -18.88 -22.03
CA SER A 223 -18.34 -19.92 -23.04
C SER A 223 -17.15 -20.79 -22.65
N ASP A 224 -16.89 -21.84 -23.43
CA ASP A 224 -15.72 -22.75 -23.20
C ASP A 224 -14.37 -22.02 -23.23
N THR A 225 -14.32 -20.85 -23.86
CA THR A 225 -13.08 -20.06 -24.00
C THR A 225 -13.10 -18.72 -23.28
N VAL A 226 -14.25 -18.31 -22.72
CA VAL A 226 -14.42 -16.99 -22.09
C VAL A 226 -14.97 -17.11 -20.69
N GLY A 227 -14.20 -16.65 -19.71
CA GLY A 227 -14.62 -16.45 -18.33
C GLY A 227 -14.82 -14.96 -18.02
N LEU A 228 -15.79 -14.64 -17.19
CA LEU A 228 -16.08 -13.28 -16.73
C LEU A 228 -16.20 -13.23 -15.21
N ARG A 229 -15.75 -12.13 -14.62
CA ARG A 229 -16.00 -11.77 -13.21
C ARG A 229 -16.38 -10.30 -13.12
N VAL A 230 -17.46 -10.04 -12.37
CA VAL A 230 -17.91 -8.68 -12.04
C VAL A 230 -17.95 -8.57 -10.53
N ALA A 231 -17.34 -7.55 -9.97
CA ALA A 231 -17.29 -7.31 -8.55
C ALA A 231 -17.64 -5.85 -8.21
N ALA A 232 -18.29 -5.62 -7.07
CA ALA A 232 -18.63 -4.30 -6.57
C ALA A 232 -18.48 -4.21 -5.05
N ARG A 233 -18.09 -3.01 -4.57
CA ARG A 233 -18.07 -2.68 -3.14
C ARG A 233 -18.59 -1.26 -2.94
N VAL A 234 -19.45 -1.10 -1.94
CA VAL A 234 -19.98 0.21 -1.53
C VAL A 234 -19.84 0.33 -0.02
N THR A 235 -19.21 1.43 0.44
CA THR A 235 -19.05 1.71 1.86
C THR A 235 -19.58 3.11 2.17
N ASP A 236 -20.33 3.26 3.25
CA ASP A 236 -20.67 4.56 3.85
C ASP A 236 -20.60 4.43 5.37
N GLN A 237 -19.55 4.99 5.95
CA GLN A 237 -19.25 4.92 7.38
C GLN A 237 -18.98 6.30 7.93
N ARG A 238 -19.49 6.58 9.13
CA ARG A 238 -19.18 7.78 9.89
C ARG A 238 -17.80 7.66 10.51
N GLY A 239 -17.29 8.80 11.03
CA GLY A 239 -16.00 8.87 11.68
C GLY A 239 -16.00 8.45 13.14
N TYR A 240 -14.84 8.58 13.74
CA TYR A 240 -14.54 8.24 15.13
C TYR A 240 -14.06 9.45 15.96
N ILE A 241 -14.06 10.64 15.33
CA ILE A 241 -13.70 11.92 15.94
C ILE A 241 -14.97 12.76 15.97
N LEU A 242 -15.45 13.14 17.16
CA LEU A 242 -16.56 14.07 17.26
C LEU A 242 -16.08 15.49 17.00
N ASN A 243 -16.53 16.11 15.92
CA ASN A 243 -16.34 17.52 15.68
C ASN A 243 -17.37 18.33 16.47
N ARG A 244 -16.93 18.99 17.54
CA ARG A 244 -17.79 19.74 18.44
C ARG A 244 -18.38 21.01 17.82
N PHE A 245 -17.79 21.52 16.74
CA PHE A 245 -18.29 22.68 16.04
C PHE A 245 -19.61 22.40 15.30
N ASN A 246 -19.70 21.24 14.65
CA ASN A 246 -20.86 20.87 13.82
C ASN A 246 -21.63 19.66 14.34
N GLY A 247 -21.16 19.00 15.40
CA GLY A 247 -21.78 17.81 15.99
C GLY A 247 -21.63 16.52 15.18
N ASN A 248 -20.79 16.50 14.15
CA ASN A 248 -20.61 15.33 13.29
C ASN A 248 -19.49 14.40 13.80
N ASP A 249 -19.66 13.11 13.56
CA ASP A 249 -18.59 12.13 13.68
C ASP A 249 -17.75 12.12 12.38
N GLU A 250 -16.50 12.51 12.46
CA GLU A 250 -15.57 12.68 11.34
C GLU A 250 -14.38 11.71 11.42
N PRO A 251 -13.74 11.39 10.27
CA PRO A 251 -14.20 11.64 8.91
C PRO A 251 -15.29 10.66 8.49
N ARG A 252 -16.30 11.10 7.74
CA ARG A 252 -17.22 10.20 7.03
C ARG A 252 -16.53 9.67 5.78
N ASN A 253 -16.45 8.37 5.64
CA ASN A 253 -15.86 7.68 4.49
C ASN A 253 -16.95 7.11 3.59
N GLN A 254 -16.90 7.46 2.32
CA GLN A 254 -17.76 6.96 1.26
C GLN A 254 -16.89 6.38 0.15
N LEU A 255 -17.17 5.14 -0.25
CA LEU A 255 -16.42 4.40 -1.25
C LEU A 255 -17.38 3.69 -2.20
N GLN A 256 -17.07 3.74 -3.48
CA GLN A 256 -17.69 2.94 -4.52
C GLN A 256 -16.57 2.36 -5.39
N LEU A 257 -16.50 1.05 -5.48
CA LEU A 257 -15.55 0.30 -6.30
C LEU A 257 -16.31 -0.63 -7.20
N PHE A 258 -15.92 -0.69 -8.46
CA PHE A 258 -16.46 -1.58 -9.46
C PHE A 258 -15.33 -2.15 -10.30
N ARG A 259 -15.32 -3.47 -10.52
CA ARG A 259 -14.33 -4.15 -11.36
C ARG A 259 -14.99 -5.15 -12.27
N VAL A 260 -14.55 -5.16 -13.53
CA VAL A 260 -14.82 -6.21 -14.50
C VAL A 260 -13.50 -6.87 -14.87
N SER A 261 -13.47 -8.19 -14.84
CA SER A 261 -12.33 -9.00 -15.26
C SER A 261 -12.82 -10.04 -16.27
N ALA A 262 -12.10 -10.22 -17.36
CA ALA A 262 -12.37 -11.21 -18.38
C ALA A 262 -11.12 -12.02 -18.67
N LEU A 263 -11.28 -13.32 -18.91
CA LEU A 263 -10.26 -14.22 -19.41
C LEU A 263 -10.76 -14.80 -20.74
N TRP A 264 -9.93 -14.73 -21.77
CA TRP A 264 -10.22 -15.30 -23.08
C TRP A 264 -9.06 -16.19 -23.51
N SER A 265 -9.34 -17.48 -23.68
CA SER A 265 -8.40 -18.52 -24.10
C SER A 265 -8.84 -19.06 -25.49
N PRO A 266 -8.59 -18.30 -26.59
CA PRO A 266 -9.07 -18.65 -27.93
C PRO A 266 -8.41 -19.93 -28.48
N ILE A 267 -7.21 -20.25 -28.04
CA ILE A 267 -6.45 -21.45 -28.38
C ILE A 267 -5.64 -21.90 -27.17
N GLU A 268 -5.27 -23.17 -27.07
CA GLU A 268 -4.54 -23.77 -25.94
C GLU A 268 -3.25 -23.04 -25.50
N ARG A 269 -2.64 -22.28 -26.41
CA ARG A 269 -1.37 -21.58 -26.16
C ARG A 269 -1.51 -20.08 -25.91
N LEU A 270 -2.73 -19.54 -25.87
CA LEU A 270 -2.96 -18.11 -25.73
C LEU A 270 -4.05 -17.82 -24.71
N ASP A 271 -3.65 -17.16 -23.62
CA ASP A 271 -4.53 -16.61 -22.63
C ASP A 271 -4.45 -15.08 -22.64
N ILE A 272 -5.58 -14.43 -22.75
CA ILE A 272 -5.70 -12.97 -22.70
C ILE A 272 -6.60 -12.62 -21.52
N SER A 273 -6.06 -11.97 -20.51
CA SER A 273 -6.83 -11.44 -19.39
C SER A 273 -6.95 -9.92 -19.48
N GLY A 274 -8.16 -9.41 -19.36
CA GLY A 274 -8.45 -7.99 -19.32
C GLY A 274 -9.13 -7.61 -18.02
N LYS A 275 -8.74 -6.49 -17.42
CA LYS A 275 -9.36 -5.96 -16.19
C LYS A 275 -9.56 -4.46 -16.30
N ILE A 276 -10.67 -3.96 -15.79
CA ILE A 276 -10.91 -2.54 -15.57
C ILE A 276 -11.54 -2.35 -14.19
N GLU A 277 -10.95 -1.45 -13.43
CA GLU A 277 -11.43 -1.03 -12.11
C GLU A 277 -11.73 0.45 -12.11
N ILE A 278 -12.87 0.82 -11.55
CA ILE A 278 -13.30 2.22 -11.35
C ILE A 278 -13.50 2.42 -9.85
N SER A 279 -12.90 3.47 -9.31
CA SER A 279 -13.00 3.82 -7.89
C SER A 279 -13.46 5.26 -7.73
N HIS A 280 -14.44 5.46 -6.85
CA HIS A 280 -14.86 6.77 -6.36
C HIS A 280 -14.80 6.77 -4.85
N GLN A 281 -13.95 7.62 -4.28
CA GLN A 281 -13.72 7.71 -2.84
C GLN A 281 -13.88 9.14 -2.35
N ARG A 282 -14.64 9.32 -1.28
CA ARG A 282 -14.80 10.59 -0.56
C ARG A 282 -14.56 10.40 0.92
N ARG A 283 -13.78 11.27 1.49
CA ARG A 283 -13.63 11.43 2.93
C ARG A 283 -14.02 12.85 3.31
N ILE A 284 -15.02 13.00 4.18
CA ILE A 284 -15.57 14.29 4.61
C ILE A 284 -15.22 14.48 6.07
N GLY A 285 -14.51 15.56 6.39
CA GLY A 285 -13.99 15.86 7.72
C GLY A 285 -12.52 15.49 7.89
N GLY A 286 -11.91 16.00 8.96
CA GLY A 286 -10.50 15.82 9.30
C GLY A 286 -10.22 14.50 10.03
N LEU A 287 -8.94 14.10 10.03
CA LEU A 287 -8.43 12.92 10.75
C LEU A 287 -7.65 13.31 12.02
N SER A 288 -7.55 14.60 12.30
CA SER A 288 -6.65 15.12 13.33
C SER A 288 -7.39 15.68 14.54
N VAL A 289 -6.67 15.68 15.65
CA VAL A 289 -7.06 16.33 16.89
C VAL A 289 -5.97 17.29 17.32
N SER A 290 -6.34 18.42 17.89
CA SER A 290 -5.37 19.40 18.39
C SER A 290 -5.05 19.18 19.86
N SER A 291 -3.79 19.43 20.22
CA SER A 291 -3.30 19.37 21.59
C SER A 291 -2.37 20.54 21.88
N PRO A 292 -2.47 21.20 23.06
CA PRO A 292 -1.53 22.27 23.42
C PRO A 292 -0.08 21.77 23.40
N ALA A 293 0.81 22.50 22.72
CA ALA A 293 2.24 22.16 22.67
C ALA A 293 3.03 22.67 23.88
N THR A 294 2.35 23.29 24.86
CA THR A 294 2.96 23.91 26.05
C THR A 294 2.95 23.01 27.28
N THR A 295 2.39 21.81 27.19
CA THR A 295 2.32 20.88 28.32
C THR A 295 3.60 20.07 28.43
N THR A 296 4.10 19.89 29.65
CA THR A 296 5.29 19.08 29.96
C THR A 296 5.04 17.56 29.89
N GLN A 297 3.81 17.15 29.63
CA GLN A 297 3.40 15.75 29.49
C GLN A 297 2.64 15.56 28.20
N MET A 298 2.81 14.39 27.59
CA MET A 298 1.97 13.98 26.45
C MET A 298 0.50 14.08 26.85
N PRO A 299 -0.32 14.87 26.15
CA PRO A 299 -1.73 15.00 26.50
C PRO A 299 -2.42 13.64 26.28
N LYS A 300 -3.42 13.37 27.11
CA LYS A 300 -4.32 12.25 26.87
C LYS A 300 -5.00 12.50 25.51
N LEU A 301 -4.76 11.62 24.53
CA LEU A 301 -5.38 11.72 23.22
C LEU A 301 -6.90 11.70 23.39
N THR A 302 -7.56 12.72 22.86
CA THR A 302 -9.01 12.82 22.82
C THR A 302 -9.52 12.44 21.45
N ARG A 303 -10.81 12.13 21.32
CA ARG A 303 -11.51 11.91 20.06
C ARG A 303 -12.40 13.10 19.71
N TYR A 304 -11.95 14.31 20.02
CA TYR A 304 -12.69 15.52 19.80
C TYR A 304 -11.86 16.49 18.97
N THR A 305 -12.52 17.14 18.03
CA THR A 305 -11.97 18.26 17.26
C THR A 305 -12.98 19.40 17.23
N SER A 306 -12.55 20.58 16.80
CA SER A 306 -13.41 21.74 16.60
C SER A 306 -12.92 22.48 15.36
N VAL A 307 -13.36 22.03 14.19
CA VAL A 307 -12.94 22.52 12.86
C VAL A 307 -14.18 22.80 12.03
N GLY A 308 -14.13 23.78 11.14
CA GLY A 308 -15.13 23.95 10.10
C GLY A 308 -15.86 25.26 10.10
N ALA A 309 -15.39 26.25 10.88
CA ALA A 309 -15.91 27.62 10.78
C ALA A 309 -15.76 28.20 9.36
N LEU A 310 -14.74 27.76 8.61
CA LEU A 310 -14.43 28.26 7.27
C LEU A 310 -14.85 27.30 6.14
N GLY A 311 -15.12 26.04 6.44
CA GLY A 311 -15.49 25.07 5.41
C GLY A 311 -15.33 23.62 5.85
N ARG A 312 -15.46 22.69 4.91
CA ARG A 312 -15.34 21.25 5.16
C ARG A 312 -14.00 20.72 4.70
N GLU A 313 -13.23 20.19 5.64
CA GLU A 313 -12.08 19.37 5.31
C GLU A 313 -12.48 18.12 4.54
N GLY A 314 -11.53 17.53 3.84
CA GLY A 314 -11.74 16.23 3.25
C GLY A 314 -10.89 15.94 2.02
N THR A 315 -11.10 14.76 1.50
CA THR A 315 -10.48 14.31 0.25
C THR A 315 -11.51 13.72 -0.69
N TYR A 316 -11.28 13.84 -1.98
CA TYR A 316 -11.91 12.98 -2.96
C TYR A 316 -10.85 12.39 -3.89
N ASN A 317 -11.10 11.17 -4.35
CA ASN A 317 -10.26 10.46 -5.30
C ASN A 317 -11.15 9.70 -6.27
N ASP A 318 -11.00 9.99 -7.55
CA ASP A 318 -11.59 9.24 -8.65
C ASP A 318 -10.46 8.56 -9.41
N SER A 319 -10.56 7.26 -9.66
CA SER A 319 -9.51 6.55 -10.40
C SER A 319 -10.07 5.49 -11.33
N VAL A 320 -9.32 5.25 -12.40
CA VAL A 320 -9.52 4.13 -13.33
C VAL A 320 -8.19 3.42 -13.48
N LEU A 321 -8.20 2.10 -13.31
CA LEU A 321 -7.07 1.23 -13.58
C LEU A 321 -7.50 0.16 -14.58
N GLY A 322 -6.83 0.11 -15.74
CA GLY A 322 -7.06 -0.88 -16.78
C GLY A 322 -5.80 -1.70 -17.05
N SER A 323 -5.95 -3.00 -17.25
CA SER A 323 -4.86 -3.88 -17.66
C SER A 323 -5.31 -4.89 -18.71
N VAL A 324 -4.42 -5.20 -19.63
CA VAL A 324 -4.55 -6.34 -20.55
C VAL A 324 -3.25 -7.12 -20.48
N THR A 325 -3.34 -8.40 -20.11
CA THR A 325 -2.21 -9.34 -20.09
C THR A 325 -2.47 -10.45 -21.09
N ALA A 326 -1.52 -10.66 -22.01
CA ALA A 326 -1.53 -11.75 -22.96
C ALA A 326 -0.34 -12.68 -22.68
N ASN A 327 -0.60 -13.97 -22.49
CA ASN A 327 0.42 -15.02 -22.35
C ASN A 327 0.35 -15.94 -23.55
N TYR A 328 1.43 -16.03 -24.31
CA TYR A 328 1.53 -16.85 -25.50
C TYR A 328 2.65 -17.89 -25.39
N GLY A 329 2.29 -19.15 -25.54
CA GLY A 329 3.24 -20.27 -25.53
C GLY A 329 4.00 -20.41 -26.85
N ILE A 330 5.32 -20.22 -26.82
CA ILE A 330 6.23 -20.38 -27.97
C ILE A 330 7.15 -21.58 -27.71
N GLY A 331 6.80 -22.76 -28.23
CA GLY A 331 7.46 -24.01 -27.85
C GLY A 331 7.31 -24.22 -26.33
N ASN A 332 8.43 -24.32 -25.63
CA ASN A 332 8.44 -24.45 -24.15
C ASN A 332 8.61 -23.11 -23.42
N HIS A 333 8.57 -21.98 -24.12
CA HIS A 333 8.71 -20.63 -23.55
C HIS A 333 7.36 -19.95 -23.45
N THR A 334 7.25 -18.98 -22.56
CA THR A 334 6.08 -18.11 -22.47
C THR A 334 6.46 -16.66 -22.78
N LEU A 335 5.81 -16.09 -23.79
CA LEU A 335 5.86 -14.66 -24.07
C LEU A 335 4.68 -13.99 -23.37
N THR A 336 4.98 -13.07 -22.45
CA THR A 336 3.96 -12.29 -21.75
C THR A 336 4.02 -10.84 -22.18
N SER A 337 2.87 -10.27 -22.51
CA SER A 337 2.68 -8.84 -22.79
C SER A 337 1.70 -8.26 -21.80
N ILE A 338 2.06 -7.17 -21.10
CA ILE A 338 1.20 -6.48 -20.12
C ILE A 338 1.07 -5.04 -20.54
N THR A 339 -0.13 -4.63 -20.90
CA THR A 339 -0.50 -3.25 -21.21
C THR A 339 -1.29 -2.68 -20.05
N GLY A 340 -0.88 -1.52 -19.55
CA GLY A 340 -1.53 -0.86 -18.42
C GLY A 340 -1.92 0.59 -18.73
N TYR A 341 -3.08 0.98 -18.22
CA TYR A 341 -3.54 2.37 -18.20
C TYR A 341 -4.01 2.73 -16.82
N SER A 342 -3.58 3.89 -16.32
CA SER A 342 -3.94 4.42 -15.01
C SER A 342 -4.35 5.88 -15.15
N TRP A 343 -5.50 6.21 -14.63
CA TRP A 343 -6.00 7.56 -14.50
C TRP A 343 -6.41 7.85 -13.06
N PHE A 344 -6.08 9.04 -12.58
CA PHE A 344 -6.41 9.49 -11.25
C PHE A 344 -6.73 10.98 -11.25
N ASN A 345 -7.78 11.37 -10.54
CA ASN A 345 -8.16 12.75 -10.28
C ASN A 345 -8.59 12.88 -8.82
N GLY A 346 -8.02 13.85 -8.11
CA GLY A 346 -8.34 14.00 -6.71
C GLY A 346 -8.05 15.38 -6.15
N SER A 347 -8.46 15.58 -4.91
CA SER A 347 -8.11 16.80 -4.16
C SER A 347 -8.07 16.52 -2.67
N VAL A 348 -7.18 17.20 -1.98
CA VAL A 348 -7.16 17.33 -0.52
C VAL A 348 -7.53 18.75 -0.15
N THR A 349 -8.37 18.92 0.85
CA THR A 349 -8.72 20.21 1.44
C THR A 349 -8.49 20.15 2.94
N ASN A 350 -7.66 21.04 3.47
CA ASN A 350 -7.34 21.15 4.88
C ASN A 350 -7.65 22.56 5.37
N TYR A 351 -8.22 22.64 6.57
CA TYR A 351 -8.41 23.89 7.30
C TYR A 351 -7.68 23.80 8.63
N PHE A 352 -6.90 24.83 8.96
CA PHE A 352 -6.21 24.94 10.23
C PHE A 352 -6.84 26.08 11.04
N ASP A 353 -8.17 26.03 11.19
CA ASP A 353 -8.99 26.90 12.02
C ASP A 353 -9.39 26.20 13.34
N GLN A 354 -8.67 25.15 13.72
CA GLN A 354 -8.98 24.35 14.90
C GLN A 354 -8.77 25.16 16.19
N GLU A 355 -9.78 25.13 17.05
CA GLU A 355 -9.64 25.52 18.44
C GLU A 355 -9.32 24.30 19.32
N LEU A 356 -8.80 24.55 20.52
CA LEU A 356 -8.68 23.50 21.52
C LEU A 356 -10.05 22.88 21.80
N PRO A 357 -10.13 21.56 22.09
CA PRO A 357 -11.40 20.81 22.19
C PRO A 357 -12.45 21.40 23.13
N ASP A 358 -12.04 22.28 24.04
CA ASP A 358 -12.91 22.87 25.07
C ASP A 358 -13.52 24.22 24.65
N ARG A 359 -13.11 24.77 23.48
CA ARG A 359 -13.54 26.09 23.03
C ARG A 359 -14.26 25.98 21.69
N VAL A 360 -15.52 26.39 21.68
CA VAL A 360 -16.34 26.54 20.48
C VAL A 360 -16.40 28.05 20.15
N THR A 361 -15.29 28.64 19.74
CA THR A 361 -15.24 30.05 19.35
C THR A 361 -14.73 30.21 17.92
N VAL A 362 -15.24 31.18 17.21
CA VAL A 362 -14.76 31.52 15.85
C VAL A 362 -13.32 32.02 15.95
N VAL A 363 -12.41 31.35 15.28
CA VAL A 363 -10.98 31.66 15.30
C VAL A 363 -10.70 32.86 14.40
N PRO A 364 -10.08 33.91 14.90
CA PRO A 364 -9.67 35.03 14.05
C PRO A 364 -8.50 34.70 13.11
N ASN A 365 -7.82 33.59 13.33
CA ASN A 365 -6.66 33.15 12.53
C ASN A 365 -6.96 31.83 11.86
N SER A 366 -6.73 31.75 10.56
CA SER A 366 -7.01 30.54 9.78
C SER A 366 -6.02 30.32 8.65
N VAL A 367 -5.73 29.07 8.35
CA VAL A 367 -4.99 28.66 7.16
C VAL A 367 -5.81 27.62 6.41
N TYR A 368 -5.94 27.84 5.12
CA TYR A 368 -6.64 26.97 4.20
C TYR A 368 -5.66 26.44 3.15
N ASN A 369 -5.71 25.17 2.87
CA ASN A 369 -4.95 24.56 1.78
C ASN A 369 -5.85 23.62 0.99
N ARG A 370 -5.77 23.70 -0.34
CA ARG A 370 -6.44 22.79 -1.26
C ARG A 370 -5.45 22.37 -2.35
N TYR A 371 -5.43 21.06 -2.64
CA TYR A 371 -4.49 20.42 -3.55
C TYR A 371 -5.25 19.58 -4.59
N PRO A 372 -5.87 20.18 -5.64
CA PRO A 372 -6.38 19.41 -6.77
C PRO A 372 -5.22 18.86 -7.60
N GLU A 373 -5.33 17.61 -7.98
CA GLU A 373 -4.33 16.93 -8.81
C GLU A 373 -4.95 16.00 -9.83
N SER A 374 -4.23 15.77 -10.93
CA SER A 374 -4.58 14.78 -11.95
C SER A 374 -3.34 14.02 -12.42
N PHE A 375 -3.53 12.75 -12.74
CA PHE A 375 -2.47 11.87 -13.19
C PHE A 375 -2.97 10.92 -14.27
N HIS A 376 -2.15 10.71 -15.30
CA HIS A 376 -2.37 9.74 -16.38
C HIS A 376 -1.09 8.95 -16.57
N GLN A 377 -1.20 7.65 -16.78
CA GLN A 377 -0.07 6.79 -17.09
C GLN A 377 -0.48 5.70 -18.07
N PHE A 378 0.34 5.51 -19.07
CA PHE A 378 0.36 4.34 -19.94
C PHE A 378 1.62 3.54 -19.67
N SER A 379 1.53 2.20 -19.65
CA SER A 379 2.68 1.32 -19.51
C SER A 379 2.56 0.09 -20.40
N GLN A 380 3.72 -0.41 -20.84
CA GLN A 380 3.85 -1.64 -21.63
C GLN A 380 5.04 -2.44 -21.13
N GLU A 381 4.81 -3.69 -20.75
CA GLU A 381 5.86 -4.66 -20.43
C GLU A 381 5.76 -5.84 -21.41
N VAL A 382 6.90 -6.29 -21.93
CA VAL A 382 7.02 -7.53 -22.69
C VAL A 382 8.12 -8.36 -22.07
N ARG A 383 7.87 -9.62 -21.79
CA ARG A 383 8.86 -10.54 -21.22
C ARG A 383 8.78 -11.94 -21.81
N LEU A 384 9.94 -12.55 -21.93
CA LEU A 384 10.11 -13.94 -22.32
C LEU A 384 10.58 -14.75 -21.13
N LEU A 385 9.86 -15.83 -20.83
CA LEU A 385 10.16 -16.77 -19.74
C LEU A 385 10.60 -18.10 -20.35
N SER A 386 11.73 -18.64 -19.88
CA SER A 386 12.14 -19.99 -20.16
C SER A 386 11.31 -21.02 -19.39
N PRO A 387 11.32 -22.31 -19.77
CA PRO A 387 10.84 -23.39 -18.94
C PRO A 387 11.54 -23.40 -17.57
N THR A 388 10.90 -24.00 -16.57
CA THR A 388 11.45 -24.23 -15.24
C THR A 388 12.06 -25.63 -15.10
N GLY A 389 12.95 -25.82 -14.12
CA GLY A 389 13.55 -27.13 -13.80
C GLY A 389 14.80 -27.48 -14.60
N GLY A 390 15.19 -26.68 -15.61
CA GLY A 390 16.42 -26.90 -16.38
C GLY A 390 17.69 -26.40 -15.65
N THR A 391 18.86 -26.67 -16.23
CA THR A 391 20.15 -26.16 -15.74
C THR A 391 20.22 -24.63 -15.80
N LEU A 392 19.60 -24.05 -16.81
CA LEU A 392 19.48 -22.60 -17.00
C LEU A 392 18.01 -22.21 -17.14
N GLU A 393 17.55 -21.32 -16.29
CA GLU A 393 16.26 -20.63 -16.43
C GLU A 393 16.50 -19.15 -16.57
N TYR A 394 15.65 -18.46 -17.33
CA TYR A 394 15.77 -17.02 -17.49
C TYR A 394 14.42 -16.32 -17.65
N VAL A 395 14.42 -15.05 -17.31
CA VAL A 395 13.39 -14.05 -17.63
C VAL A 395 14.10 -12.90 -18.32
N LEU A 396 13.65 -12.53 -19.51
CA LEU A 396 14.14 -11.34 -20.22
C LEU A 396 12.97 -10.43 -20.48
N GLY A 397 13.14 -9.13 -20.28
CA GLY A 397 12.03 -8.21 -20.44
C GLY A 397 12.43 -6.80 -20.84
N ALA A 398 11.47 -6.11 -21.42
CA ALA A 398 11.51 -4.69 -21.72
C ALA A 398 10.25 -4.02 -21.15
N TYR A 399 10.41 -2.78 -20.69
CA TYR A 399 9.34 -2.00 -20.09
C TYR A 399 9.40 -0.56 -20.58
N TYR A 400 8.23 0.00 -20.86
CA TYR A 400 8.03 1.40 -21.20
C TYR A 400 6.93 1.99 -20.33
N ASP A 401 7.10 3.22 -19.86
CA ASP A 401 6.03 4.02 -19.28
C ASP A 401 6.10 5.47 -19.75
N HIS A 402 4.93 6.08 -19.85
CA HIS A 402 4.72 7.51 -20.07
C HIS A 402 3.65 8.01 -19.10
N SER A 403 3.91 9.13 -18.41
CA SER A 403 2.95 9.70 -17.46
C SER A 403 2.96 11.21 -17.45
N ASP A 404 1.78 11.79 -17.24
CA ASP A 404 1.56 13.22 -17.03
C ASP A 404 0.94 13.44 -15.65
N TYR A 405 1.48 14.38 -14.89
CA TYR A 405 1.01 14.77 -13.57
C TYR A 405 0.84 16.26 -13.48
N LYS A 406 -0.30 16.70 -12.96
CA LYS A 406 -0.59 18.11 -12.68
C LYS A 406 -1.07 18.24 -11.25
N LEU A 407 -0.58 19.26 -10.57
CA LEU A 407 -0.96 19.62 -9.21
C LEU A 407 -1.08 21.12 -9.12
N SER A 408 -2.24 21.61 -8.69
CA SER A 408 -2.37 23.01 -8.24
C SER A 408 -2.46 23.04 -6.72
N GLN A 409 -1.93 24.07 -6.10
CA GLN A 409 -2.08 24.31 -4.67
C GLN A 409 -2.67 25.71 -4.46
N PHE A 410 -3.75 25.77 -3.71
CA PHE A 410 -4.36 27.00 -3.23
C PHE A 410 -4.08 27.09 -1.74
N GLY A 411 -3.33 28.11 -1.31
CA GLY A 411 -3.00 28.38 0.08
C GLY A 411 -3.57 29.72 0.51
N GLY A 412 -4.68 29.70 1.27
CA GLY A 412 -5.26 30.90 1.88
C GLY A 412 -4.83 31.03 3.33
N PHE A 413 -4.62 32.26 3.78
CA PHE A 413 -4.32 32.56 5.19
C PHE A 413 -4.97 33.85 5.60
N ASN A 414 -5.41 33.89 6.86
CA ASN A 414 -5.89 35.10 7.55
C ASN A 414 -5.35 35.05 8.98
N ILE A 415 -4.46 35.98 9.31
CA ILE A 415 -3.85 36.10 10.65
C ILE A 415 -4.16 37.51 11.15
N ALA A 416 -5.31 37.65 11.79
CA ALA A 416 -5.85 38.94 12.21
C ALA A 416 -4.89 39.72 13.13
N ALA A 417 -4.17 39.03 14.02
CA ALA A 417 -3.20 39.65 14.93
C ALA A 417 -2.05 40.36 14.21
N LEU A 418 -1.74 39.96 12.97
CA LEU A 418 -0.69 40.56 12.14
C LEU A 418 -1.25 41.44 11.00
N ASN A 419 -2.57 41.57 10.91
CA ASN A 419 -3.25 42.13 9.74
C ASN A 419 -2.76 41.54 8.42
N TYR A 420 -2.61 40.22 8.43
CA TYR A 420 -1.96 39.45 7.38
C TYR A 420 -2.96 38.50 6.74
N PHE A 421 -3.31 38.72 5.48
CA PHE A 421 -4.25 37.89 4.74
C PHE A 421 -3.84 37.77 3.26
N GLY A 422 -4.20 36.66 2.64
CA GLY A 422 -3.92 36.44 1.23
C GLY A 422 -4.29 35.06 0.73
N LEU A 423 -4.28 34.94 -0.58
CA LEU A 423 -4.44 33.69 -1.31
C LEU A 423 -3.28 33.50 -2.28
N LEU A 424 -2.56 32.44 -2.10
CA LEU A 424 -1.49 32.00 -3.00
C LEU A 424 -1.96 30.83 -3.84
N GLU A 425 -1.53 30.83 -5.09
CA GLU A 425 -1.73 29.70 -6.00
C GLU A 425 -0.38 29.25 -6.55
N THR A 426 -0.17 27.93 -6.60
CA THR A 426 0.93 27.33 -7.35
C THR A 426 0.40 26.29 -8.30
N ASP A 427 1.01 26.24 -9.47
CA ASP A 427 0.78 25.21 -10.48
C ASP A 427 2.07 24.45 -10.75
N PHE A 428 1.99 23.14 -10.67
CA PHE A 428 3.07 22.23 -10.98
C PHE A 428 2.59 21.26 -12.05
N ALA A 429 3.44 21.02 -13.06
CA ALA A 429 3.22 19.99 -14.04
C ALA A 429 4.49 19.18 -14.27
N GLN A 430 4.34 17.88 -14.48
CA GLN A 430 5.43 16.96 -14.79
C GLN A 430 4.99 15.99 -15.86
N THR A 431 5.81 15.85 -16.91
CA THR A 431 5.76 14.74 -17.87
C THR A 431 6.95 13.84 -17.59
N ALA A 432 6.76 12.52 -17.57
CA ALA A 432 7.83 11.55 -17.37
C ALA A 432 7.71 10.41 -18.39
N ARG A 433 8.86 9.94 -18.90
CA ARG A 433 8.98 8.80 -19.77
C ARG A 433 10.14 7.93 -19.33
N SER A 434 9.94 6.61 -19.24
CA SER A 434 11.00 5.67 -18.90
C SER A 434 11.01 4.49 -19.86
N ILE A 435 12.21 4.03 -20.18
CA ILE A 435 12.45 2.79 -20.92
C ILE A 435 13.40 1.95 -20.08
N SER A 436 13.09 0.67 -19.93
CA SER A 436 13.97 -0.26 -19.22
C SER A 436 14.12 -1.56 -19.99
N VAL A 437 15.30 -2.15 -19.82
CA VAL A 437 15.57 -3.54 -20.17
C VAL A 437 16.03 -4.28 -18.91
N PHE A 438 15.55 -5.50 -18.73
CA PHE A 438 15.89 -6.30 -17.56
C PHE A 438 16.00 -7.78 -17.88
N GLY A 439 16.76 -8.48 -17.05
CA GLY A 439 16.89 -9.90 -17.14
C GLY A 439 17.24 -10.53 -15.80
N GLN A 440 16.84 -11.79 -15.65
CA GLN A 440 17.22 -12.66 -14.56
C GLN A 440 17.64 -14.00 -15.17
N ALA A 441 18.73 -14.57 -14.69
CA ALA A 441 19.16 -15.92 -15.02
C ALA A 441 19.36 -16.71 -13.74
N THR A 442 18.83 -17.93 -13.71
CA THR A 442 19.03 -18.91 -12.64
C THR A 442 19.83 -20.08 -13.20
N VAL A 443 21.00 -20.34 -12.63
CA VAL A 443 21.87 -21.45 -13.00
C VAL A 443 21.91 -22.46 -11.86
N ARG A 444 21.81 -23.76 -12.16
CA ARG A 444 21.95 -24.88 -11.22
C ARG A 444 23.26 -25.61 -11.48
N PRO A 445 24.38 -25.17 -10.84
CA PRO A 445 25.70 -25.78 -11.07
C PRO A 445 25.80 -27.21 -10.54
N VAL A 446 25.16 -27.45 -9.40
CA VAL A 446 25.05 -28.75 -8.73
C VAL A 446 23.68 -28.90 -8.12
N GLU A 447 23.30 -30.14 -7.75
CA GLU A 447 22.03 -30.41 -7.09
C GLU A 447 21.87 -29.58 -5.82
N GLY A 448 20.69 -29.00 -5.63
CA GLY A 448 20.35 -28.11 -4.50
C GLY A 448 20.86 -26.69 -4.59
N LEU A 449 21.90 -26.38 -5.40
CA LEU A 449 22.47 -25.04 -5.50
C LEU A 449 21.89 -24.28 -6.68
N ARG A 450 21.37 -23.07 -6.41
CA ARG A 450 20.91 -22.11 -7.43
C ARG A 450 21.68 -20.79 -7.27
N VAL A 451 22.23 -20.33 -8.37
CA VAL A 451 22.83 -18.98 -8.49
C VAL A 451 21.91 -18.16 -9.37
N ILE A 452 21.36 -17.08 -8.82
CA ILE A 452 20.39 -16.22 -9.50
C ILE A 452 21.03 -14.85 -9.67
N GLY A 453 21.25 -14.44 -10.92
CA GLY A 453 21.72 -13.10 -11.26
C GLY A 453 20.63 -12.30 -11.94
N SER A 454 20.42 -11.07 -11.51
CA SER A 454 19.42 -10.17 -12.10
C SER A 454 20.01 -8.80 -12.36
N LEU A 455 19.59 -8.16 -13.43
CA LEU A 455 20.05 -6.81 -13.81
C LEU A 455 18.92 -6.07 -14.51
N ARG A 456 18.75 -4.81 -14.15
CA ARG A 456 17.91 -3.85 -14.87
C ARG A 456 18.64 -2.57 -15.15
N TYR A 457 18.49 -2.07 -16.35
CA TYR A 457 18.87 -0.70 -16.72
C TYR A 457 17.61 0.08 -17.07
N THR A 458 17.44 1.25 -16.45
CA THR A 458 16.32 2.16 -16.68
C THR A 458 16.84 3.52 -17.10
N ASN A 459 16.40 4.00 -18.25
CA ASN A 459 16.61 5.37 -18.72
C ASN A 459 15.32 6.16 -18.51
N THR A 460 15.39 7.27 -17.78
CA THR A 460 14.24 8.12 -17.44
C THR A 460 14.49 9.55 -17.90
N HIS A 461 13.50 10.12 -18.58
CA HIS A 461 13.44 11.54 -18.93
C HIS A 461 12.22 12.15 -18.25
N LYS A 462 12.42 13.26 -17.54
CA LYS A 462 11.33 14.04 -16.94
C LYS A 462 11.48 15.51 -17.32
N HIS A 463 10.34 16.15 -17.60
CA HIS A 463 10.22 17.59 -17.74
C HIS A 463 9.28 18.10 -16.66
N GLY A 464 9.65 19.15 -15.94
CA GLY A 464 8.85 19.73 -14.87
C GLY A 464 8.77 21.24 -14.99
N THR A 465 7.58 21.77 -14.72
CA THR A 465 7.32 23.21 -14.65
C THR A 465 6.66 23.55 -13.33
N PHE A 466 7.00 24.72 -12.79
CA PHE A 466 6.41 25.27 -11.57
C PHE A 466 6.13 26.76 -11.76
N GLY A 467 4.95 27.20 -11.33
CA GLY A 467 4.57 28.60 -11.25
C GLY A 467 3.92 28.92 -9.91
N GLY A 468 4.27 30.04 -9.30
CA GLY A 468 3.63 30.52 -8.09
C GLY A 468 3.22 31.98 -8.22
N ARG A 469 1.99 32.31 -7.79
CA ARG A 469 1.45 33.67 -7.86
C ARG A 469 0.63 34.05 -6.61
N LEU A 470 0.64 35.32 -6.26
CA LEU A 470 -0.31 35.87 -5.31
C LEU A 470 -1.60 36.23 -6.06
N VAL A 471 -2.72 35.61 -5.67
CA VAL A 471 -4.03 35.81 -6.29
C VAL A 471 -4.75 37.00 -5.62
N TYR A 472 -4.60 37.09 -4.29
CA TYR A 472 -5.31 38.10 -3.50
C TYR A 472 -4.54 38.44 -2.22
N GLY A 473 -4.64 39.70 -1.75
CA GLY A 473 -4.11 40.19 -0.48
C GLY A 473 -2.81 40.98 -0.62
N PRO A 474 -2.52 41.88 0.33
CA PRO A 474 -1.37 42.79 0.26
C PRO A 474 -0.05 42.10 0.65
N TYR A 475 -0.09 40.97 1.37
CA TYR A 475 1.10 40.33 1.93
C TYR A 475 1.13 38.82 1.72
N SER A 476 2.32 38.32 1.47
CA SER A 476 2.62 36.90 1.43
C SER A 476 3.82 36.58 2.32
N LEU A 477 3.70 35.57 3.19
CA LEU A 477 4.86 35.00 3.93
C LEU A 477 5.86 34.36 3.00
N ARG A 478 5.52 34.20 1.73
CA ARG A 478 6.29 33.43 0.76
C ARG A 478 6.58 34.29 -0.46
N PRO A 479 7.74 34.11 -1.10
CA PRO A 479 8.04 34.77 -2.37
C PRO A 479 6.95 34.49 -3.40
N THR A 480 6.45 35.53 -4.06
CA THR A 480 5.42 35.43 -5.10
C THR A 480 6.05 35.61 -6.49
N ASN A 481 5.32 35.21 -7.52
CA ASN A 481 5.76 35.30 -8.92
C ASN A 481 7.06 34.53 -9.19
N THR A 482 7.14 33.32 -8.71
CA THR A 482 8.26 32.43 -8.97
C THR A 482 7.92 31.44 -10.08
N THR A 483 8.86 31.17 -10.96
CA THR A 483 8.75 30.18 -12.03
C THR A 483 9.99 29.31 -12.06
N ALA A 484 9.80 28.03 -12.37
CA ALA A 484 10.89 27.12 -12.67
C ALA A 484 10.51 26.20 -13.84
N ASP A 485 11.48 25.88 -14.65
CA ASP A 485 11.37 24.97 -15.78
C ASP A 485 12.67 24.16 -15.89
N ALA A 486 12.58 22.83 -15.84
CA ALA A 486 13.76 22.00 -15.86
C ALA A 486 13.50 20.61 -16.44
N ASN A 487 14.59 19.99 -16.91
CA ASN A 487 14.60 18.63 -17.41
C ASN A 487 15.52 17.74 -16.57
N ILE A 488 15.17 16.47 -16.42
CA ILE A 488 15.98 15.41 -15.85
C ILE A 488 16.17 14.35 -16.92
N ALA A 489 17.43 13.93 -17.12
CA ALA A 489 17.78 12.75 -17.91
C ALA A 489 18.70 11.89 -17.06
N GLU A 490 18.29 10.67 -16.75
CA GLU A 490 19.07 9.80 -15.83
C GLU A 490 19.04 8.34 -16.27
N GLY A 491 20.16 7.65 -16.05
CA GLY A 491 20.33 6.21 -16.21
C GLY A 491 20.55 5.54 -14.85
N LEU A 492 19.72 4.57 -14.51
CA LEU A 492 19.78 3.84 -13.25
C LEU A 492 20.02 2.36 -13.53
N THR A 493 20.95 1.75 -12.79
CA THR A 493 21.31 0.34 -12.91
C THR A 493 21.14 -0.36 -11.57
N ASP A 494 20.27 -1.36 -11.54
CA ASP A 494 19.89 -2.10 -10.34
C ASP A 494 20.24 -3.59 -10.50
N PRO A 495 21.43 -4.04 -10.06
CA PRO A 495 21.84 -5.43 -10.03
C PRO A 495 21.32 -6.15 -8.78
N SER A 496 21.13 -7.48 -8.89
CA SER A 496 20.91 -8.37 -7.76
C SER A 496 21.57 -9.72 -8.01
N VAL A 497 22.12 -10.31 -6.96
CA VAL A 497 22.66 -11.67 -6.97
C VAL A 497 22.13 -12.42 -5.76
N THR A 498 21.63 -13.63 -5.99
CA THR A 498 21.14 -14.52 -4.94
C THR A 498 21.83 -15.87 -5.04
N LEU A 499 22.32 -16.35 -3.91
CA LEU A 499 22.74 -17.74 -3.72
C LEU A 499 21.65 -18.46 -2.92
N GLN A 500 21.15 -19.55 -3.43
CA GLN A 500 20.15 -20.37 -2.78
C GLN A 500 20.67 -21.82 -2.73
N TYR A 501 20.56 -22.45 -1.57
CA TYR A 501 20.92 -23.85 -1.40
C TYR A 501 19.83 -24.60 -0.66
N ASP A 502 19.27 -25.61 -1.33
CA ASP A 502 18.27 -26.51 -0.77
C ASP A 502 19.03 -27.67 -0.08
N ILE A 503 19.21 -27.55 1.24
CA ILE A 503 19.90 -28.58 2.07
C ILE A 503 19.08 -29.88 2.05
N MET A 504 17.75 -29.73 2.08
CA MET A 504 16.74 -30.77 1.92
C MET A 504 15.54 -30.20 1.17
N ARG A 505 14.61 -31.04 0.71
CA ARG A 505 13.40 -30.61 -0.02
C ARG A 505 12.56 -29.55 0.73
N ASN A 506 12.67 -29.52 2.06
CA ASN A 506 11.89 -28.67 2.95
C ASN A 506 12.77 -27.75 3.80
N PHE A 507 14.05 -27.58 3.44
CA PHE A 507 14.99 -26.72 4.16
C PHE A 507 15.91 -26.00 3.20
N MET A 508 15.67 -24.70 3.00
CA MET A 508 16.40 -23.82 2.11
C MET A 508 17.15 -22.75 2.92
N VAL A 509 18.39 -22.49 2.53
CA VAL A 509 19.16 -21.31 2.97
C VAL A 509 19.44 -20.42 1.78
N TYR A 510 19.50 -19.12 2.00
CA TYR A 510 19.79 -18.18 0.94
C TYR A 510 20.60 -16.97 1.41
N ALA A 511 21.29 -16.32 0.47
CA ALA A 511 21.93 -15.04 0.65
C ALA A 511 21.69 -14.16 -0.57
N VAL A 512 21.31 -12.90 -0.35
CA VAL A 512 20.97 -11.92 -1.40
C VAL A 512 21.82 -10.67 -1.24
N TYR A 513 22.40 -10.21 -2.34
CA TYR A 513 22.83 -8.84 -2.51
C TYR A 513 21.96 -8.18 -3.58
N GLY A 514 21.37 -7.02 -3.27
CA GLY A 514 20.54 -6.28 -4.22
C GLY A 514 20.71 -4.77 -4.09
N ARG A 515 20.46 -4.08 -5.21
CA ARG A 515 20.34 -2.63 -5.27
C ARG A 515 18.96 -2.22 -5.74
N GLY A 516 18.53 -1.04 -5.32
CA GLY A 516 17.33 -0.39 -5.80
C GLY A 516 17.54 1.11 -5.88
N SER A 517 16.84 1.74 -6.79
CA SER A 517 16.93 3.16 -7.03
C SER A 517 15.54 3.81 -7.08
N LYS A 518 15.50 5.09 -6.72
CA LYS A 518 14.35 5.98 -6.90
C LYS A 518 14.79 7.17 -7.74
N SER A 519 14.03 7.49 -8.76
CA SER A 519 14.30 8.59 -9.68
C SER A 519 14.43 9.92 -8.97
N GLY A 520 15.28 10.80 -9.50
CA GLY A 520 15.24 12.23 -9.23
C GLY A 520 13.90 12.86 -9.66
N GLY A 521 13.65 14.08 -9.24
CA GLY A 521 12.38 14.73 -9.53
C GLY A 521 12.40 16.22 -9.20
N PHE A 522 11.20 16.77 -9.05
CA PHE A 522 10.96 18.19 -8.91
C PHE A 522 10.24 18.50 -7.60
N VAL A 523 10.49 19.68 -7.05
CA VAL A 523 9.82 20.21 -5.87
C VAL A 523 8.49 20.84 -6.28
N SER A 524 7.37 20.27 -5.85
CA SER A 524 6.02 20.69 -6.30
C SER A 524 5.34 21.74 -5.42
N ASN A 525 5.92 22.06 -4.25
CA ASN A 525 5.25 22.85 -3.23
C ASN A 525 6.11 23.97 -2.63
N THR A 526 7.22 24.34 -3.27
CA THR A 526 8.15 25.33 -2.71
C THR A 526 8.01 26.68 -3.37
N TYR A 527 7.60 27.66 -2.61
CA TYR A 527 7.63 29.06 -2.99
C TYR A 527 9.07 29.59 -2.93
N GLY A 528 9.45 30.46 -3.85
CA GLY A 528 10.82 30.93 -3.99
C GLY A 528 11.75 29.94 -4.69
N THR A 529 11.18 28.96 -5.38
CA THR A 529 11.91 27.97 -6.17
C THR A 529 12.57 28.65 -7.36
N THR A 530 13.88 28.43 -7.48
CA THR A 530 14.66 28.72 -8.69
C THR A 530 14.95 27.41 -9.40
N ASN A 531 15.39 27.46 -10.67
CA ASN A 531 15.81 26.23 -11.37
C ASN A 531 16.86 25.43 -10.59
N ALA A 532 17.72 26.07 -9.80
CA ALA A 532 18.74 25.44 -8.97
C ALA A 532 18.17 24.66 -7.78
N THR A 533 17.05 25.11 -7.19
CA THR A 533 16.39 24.48 -6.03
C THR A 533 15.18 23.65 -6.40
N PHE A 534 14.83 23.60 -7.67
CA PHE A 534 13.68 22.87 -8.20
C PHE A 534 13.93 21.37 -8.33
N LEU A 535 15.20 20.98 -8.50
CA LEU A 535 15.61 19.62 -8.80
C LEU A 535 16.15 18.91 -7.55
N TYR A 536 15.83 17.62 -7.42
CA TYR A 536 16.52 16.72 -6.51
C TYR A 536 17.00 15.47 -7.25
N ARG A 537 18.11 14.88 -6.75
CA ARG A 537 18.81 13.76 -7.39
C ARG A 537 18.17 12.41 -7.05
N PRO A 538 18.52 11.32 -7.80
CA PRO A 538 18.13 9.96 -7.46
C PRO A 538 18.59 9.54 -6.07
N GLU A 539 17.76 8.74 -5.40
CA GLU A 539 18.07 8.03 -4.17
C GLU A 539 18.45 6.59 -4.50
N ARG A 540 19.38 6.02 -3.75
CA ARG A 540 19.85 4.64 -3.96
C ARG A 540 19.88 3.85 -2.66
N SER A 541 19.60 2.56 -2.79
CA SER A 541 19.75 1.60 -1.70
C SER A 541 20.61 0.41 -2.10
N ARG A 542 21.23 -0.23 -1.11
CA ARG A 542 21.85 -1.55 -1.21
C ARG A 542 21.46 -2.38 -0.01
N ASN A 543 21.27 -3.67 -0.22
CA ASN A 543 20.86 -4.61 0.81
C ASN A 543 21.73 -5.87 0.77
N TRP A 544 22.17 -6.32 1.93
CA TRP A 544 22.63 -7.66 2.16
C TRP A 544 21.60 -8.37 3.03
N GLU A 545 21.18 -9.54 2.61
CA GLU A 545 20.21 -10.35 3.34
C GLU A 545 20.63 -11.81 3.30
N ALA A 546 20.46 -12.51 4.41
CA ALA A 546 20.60 -13.96 4.48
C ALA A 546 19.42 -14.53 5.25
N GLY A 547 18.93 -15.69 4.85
CA GLY A 547 17.77 -16.30 5.50
C GLY A 547 17.68 -17.79 5.34
N VAL A 548 16.72 -18.33 6.08
CA VAL A 548 16.36 -19.75 6.11
C VAL A 548 14.85 -19.83 5.93
N LYS A 549 14.41 -20.75 5.08
CA LYS A 549 13.01 -21.14 4.96
C LYS A 549 12.88 -22.65 5.13
N THR A 550 11.92 -23.07 5.94
CA THR A 550 11.80 -24.48 6.27
C THR A 550 10.35 -24.88 6.52
N THR A 551 10.04 -26.14 6.21
CA THR A 551 8.73 -26.74 6.40
C THR A 551 8.91 -28.13 6.98
N TRP A 552 8.24 -28.44 8.10
CA TRP A 552 8.30 -29.72 8.77
C TRP A 552 6.91 -30.32 9.00
N ALA A 553 6.88 -31.58 9.39
CA ALA A 553 5.66 -32.30 9.78
C ALA A 553 4.57 -32.20 8.69
N ASP A 554 4.94 -32.49 7.43
CA ASP A 554 4.03 -32.48 6.26
C ASP A 554 3.29 -31.13 6.08
N GLY A 555 4.02 -30.00 6.24
CA GLY A 555 3.47 -28.66 6.07
C GLY A 555 2.82 -28.07 7.33
N ARG A 556 2.76 -28.83 8.44
CA ARG A 556 2.16 -28.35 9.69
C ARG A 556 2.99 -27.31 10.41
N VAL A 557 4.29 -27.26 10.18
CA VAL A 557 5.19 -26.26 10.75
C VAL A 557 5.95 -25.61 9.61
N THR A 558 5.81 -24.29 9.46
CA THR A 558 6.62 -23.48 8.54
C THR A 558 7.34 -22.39 9.32
N ALA A 559 8.62 -22.18 9.03
CA ALA A 559 9.42 -21.14 9.65
C ALA A 559 10.33 -20.46 8.63
N ASP A 560 10.28 -19.14 8.61
CA ASP A 560 11.11 -18.28 7.79
C ASP A 560 11.83 -17.28 8.69
N VAL A 561 13.15 -17.19 8.59
CA VAL A 561 13.96 -16.24 9.34
C VAL A 561 14.94 -15.57 8.39
N SER A 562 15.03 -14.25 8.46
CA SER A 562 16.01 -13.48 7.70
C SER A 562 16.71 -12.42 8.55
N VAL A 563 17.97 -12.14 8.21
CA VAL A 563 18.75 -11.04 8.75
C VAL A 563 19.16 -10.12 7.60
N TYR A 564 19.17 -8.81 7.84
CA TYR A 564 19.46 -7.84 6.79
C TYR A 564 20.32 -6.66 7.27
N ASP A 565 21.05 -6.06 6.30
CA ASP A 565 21.75 -4.78 6.40
C ASP A 565 21.40 -3.97 5.15
N THR A 566 20.50 -2.99 5.30
CA THR A 566 20.03 -2.12 4.20
C THR A 566 20.59 -0.72 4.41
N ARG A 567 21.29 -0.18 3.41
CA ARG A 567 21.84 1.18 3.44
C ARG A 567 21.30 2.01 2.31
N PHE A 568 20.82 3.20 2.65
CA PHE A 568 20.39 4.25 1.73
C PHE A 568 21.46 5.35 1.63
N THR A 569 21.60 5.89 0.42
CA THR A 569 22.45 7.06 0.12
C THR A 569 21.65 8.04 -0.73
N ASP A 570 21.98 9.33 -0.61
CA ASP A 570 21.24 10.41 -1.27
C ASP A 570 19.72 10.36 -0.95
N LEU A 571 19.38 10.02 0.30
CA LEU A 571 17.98 9.89 0.74
C LEU A 571 17.24 11.20 0.46
N GLN A 572 16.14 11.11 -0.26
CA GLN A 572 15.28 12.25 -0.55
C GLN A 572 14.47 12.58 0.69
N SER A 573 14.74 13.73 1.27
CA SER A 573 14.11 14.19 2.50
C SER A 573 13.49 15.57 2.35
N SER A 574 12.50 15.88 3.17
CA SER A 574 11.90 17.21 3.25
C SER A 574 12.29 17.85 4.58
N VAL A 575 12.84 19.05 4.52
CA VAL A 575 13.24 19.83 5.70
C VAL A 575 12.44 21.13 5.73
N TYR A 576 11.80 21.40 6.87
CA TYR A 576 11.09 22.67 7.05
C TYR A 576 12.06 23.84 7.14
N ASN A 577 11.92 24.83 6.28
CA ASN A 577 12.67 26.07 6.30
C ASN A 577 11.80 27.19 6.90
N PRO A 578 12.08 27.65 8.13
CA PRO A 578 11.26 28.66 8.80
C PRO A 578 11.32 30.04 8.16
N THR A 579 12.39 30.37 7.41
CA THR A 579 12.55 31.67 6.75
C THR A 579 11.49 31.90 5.67
N ILE A 580 11.16 30.83 4.93
CA ILE A 580 10.18 30.86 3.84
C ILE A 580 8.93 30.04 4.19
N SER A 581 8.79 29.63 5.43
CA SER A 581 7.64 28.88 5.98
C SER A 581 7.18 27.72 5.10
N THR A 582 8.13 26.94 4.58
CA THR A 582 7.85 25.82 3.68
C THR A 582 8.88 24.69 3.83
N TYR A 583 8.54 23.52 3.28
CA TYR A 583 9.47 22.39 3.21
C TYR A 583 10.36 22.49 1.96
N GLN A 584 11.65 22.33 2.14
CA GLN A 584 12.63 22.18 1.06
C GLN A 584 12.99 20.71 0.91
N VAL A 585 13.11 20.27 -0.33
CA VAL A 585 13.52 18.90 -0.65
C VAL A 585 15.01 18.88 -1.00
N GLY A 586 15.72 17.90 -0.47
CA GLY A 586 17.14 17.69 -0.75
C GLY A 586 17.57 16.23 -0.63
N ASN A 587 18.75 15.92 -1.15
CA ASN A 587 19.42 14.61 -1.04
C ASN A 587 20.50 14.69 0.03
N ALA A 588 20.13 14.93 1.26
CA ALA A 588 21.10 15.25 2.31
C ALA A 588 21.47 14.07 3.18
N ALA A 589 20.63 13.02 3.24
CA ALA A 589 20.76 11.98 4.24
C ALA A 589 21.33 10.67 3.68
N SER A 590 22.10 9.97 4.50
CA SER A 590 22.25 8.52 4.43
C SER A 590 21.61 7.88 5.66
N ALA A 591 21.14 6.64 5.53
CA ALA A 591 20.63 5.89 6.66
C ALA A 591 20.93 4.40 6.49
N THR A 592 21.06 3.69 7.61
CA THR A 592 21.31 2.24 7.63
C THR A 592 20.34 1.58 8.57
N ALA A 593 19.65 0.53 8.10
CA ALA A 593 18.79 -0.34 8.89
C ALA A 593 19.38 -1.74 8.96
N LYS A 594 19.51 -2.28 10.16
CA LYS A 594 19.94 -3.66 10.43
C LYS A 594 18.86 -4.34 11.26
N GLY A 595 18.56 -5.59 10.92
CA GLY A 595 17.49 -6.25 11.66
C GLY A 595 17.35 -7.73 11.37
N VAL A 596 16.33 -8.28 12.03
CA VAL A 596 15.90 -9.67 11.93
C VAL A 596 14.39 -9.68 11.68
N GLU A 597 13.95 -10.51 10.76
CA GLU A 597 12.53 -10.80 10.50
C GLU A 597 12.31 -12.30 10.64
N ALA A 598 11.23 -12.68 11.31
CA ALA A 598 10.89 -14.08 11.53
C ALA A 598 9.39 -14.29 11.37
N GLN A 599 9.01 -15.38 10.74
CA GLN A 599 7.64 -15.88 10.62
C GLN A 599 7.63 -17.35 11.04
N LEU A 600 6.62 -17.74 11.82
CA LEU A 600 6.41 -19.10 12.25
C LEU A 600 4.91 -19.40 12.19
N ARG A 601 4.56 -20.53 11.58
CA ARG A 601 3.21 -21.09 11.61
C ARG A 601 3.28 -22.52 12.12
N ILE A 602 2.38 -22.85 13.03
CA ILE A 602 2.19 -24.19 13.59
C ILE A 602 0.72 -24.56 13.44
N ALA A 603 0.42 -25.60 12.68
CA ALA A 603 -0.92 -26.14 12.44
C ALA A 603 -0.98 -27.60 12.89
N PRO A 604 -1.20 -27.88 14.19
CA PRO A 604 -1.25 -29.24 14.71
C PRO A 604 -2.36 -30.09 14.07
N SER A 605 -3.43 -29.44 13.60
CA SER A 605 -4.56 -30.05 12.90
C SER A 605 -5.11 -29.11 11.84
N THR A 606 -6.04 -29.60 11.01
CA THR A 606 -6.80 -28.78 10.05
C THR A 606 -7.79 -27.82 10.73
N HIS A 607 -8.03 -28.01 12.04
CA HIS A 607 -8.99 -27.26 12.83
C HIS A 607 -8.33 -26.16 13.69
N PHE A 608 -7.00 -26.15 13.77
CA PHE A 608 -6.31 -25.23 14.65
C PHE A 608 -4.95 -24.84 14.12
N ASP A 609 -4.66 -23.55 14.06
CA ASP A 609 -3.33 -23.04 13.77
C ASP A 609 -2.99 -21.77 14.57
N ILE A 610 -1.68 -21.63 14.79
CA ILE A 610 -1.07 -20.42 15.36
C ILE A 610 -0.06 -19.92 14.36
N ALA A 611 -0.13 -18.63 14.04
CA ALA A 611 0.90 -17.96 13.25
C ALA A 611 1.43 -16.74 13.98
N THR A 612 2.72 -16.50 13.85
CA THR A 612 3.39 -15.33 14.42
C THR A 612 4.35 -14.74 13.41
N SER A 613 4.41 -13.43 13.37
CA SER A 613 5.41 -12.67 12.63
C SER A 613 6.06 -11.66 13.57
N PHE A 614 7.38 -11.55 13.51
CA PHE A 614 8.17 -10.68 14.38
C PHE A 614 9.25 -9.98 13.57
N ALA A 615 9.57 -8.74 13.94
CA ALA A 615 10.71 -8.02 13.42
C ALA A 615 11.41 -7.16 14.48
N TYR A 616 12.73 -7.22 14.44
CA TYR A 616 13.62 -6.26 15.09
C TYR A 616 14.28 -5.38 14.03
N ASN A 617 14.28 -4.05 14.24
CA ASN A 617 14.84 -3.09 13.29
C ASN A 617 15.62 -2.00 14.03
N ASP A 618 16.95 -1.95 13.86
CA ASP A 618 17.80 -0.83 14.30
C ASP A 618 18.20 0.03 13.10
N ILE A 619 17.47 1.12 12.91
CA ILE A 619 17.71 2.09 11.85
C ILE A 619 18.27 3.39 12.43
N LYS A 620 19.29 3.97 11.76
CA LYS A 620 19.92 5.24 12.13
C LYS A 620 20.29 6.03 10.89
N TYR A 621 20.17 7.34 11.00
CA TYR A 621 20.83 8.23 10.03
C TYR A 621 22.36 8.06 10.12
N GLY A 622 23.02 7.97 8.97
CA GLY A 622 24.47 8.05 8.88
C GLY A 622 24.90 9.52 8.89
N ASN A 623 24.87 10.17 7.72
CA ASN A 623 25.12 11.61 7.60
C ASN A 623 23.83 12.30 7.14
N TYR A 624 23.40 13.32 7.87
CA TYR A 624 22.21 14.11 7.53
C TYR A 624 22.42 15.57 7.87
N PRO A 625 23.30 16.29 7.12
CA PRO A 625 23.50 17.72 7.28
C PRO A 625 22.26 18.50 6.80
N GLY A 626 22.04 19.67 7.39
CA GLY A 626 20.91 20.53 7.07
C GLY A 626 19.54 19.96 7.51
N ALA A 627 19.56 19.05 8.47
CA ALA A 627 18.33 18.47 9.00
C ALA A 627 17.54 19.45 9.87
N ALA A 628 16.22 19.26 9.94
CA ALA A 628 15.38 20.00 10.87
C ALA A 628 15.82 19.78 12.33
N CYS A 629 15.61 20.78 13.17
CA CYS A 629 15.90 20.68 14.60
C CYS A 629 14.96 19.67 15.27
N LEU A 630 15.54 18.79 16.09
CA LEU A 630 14.75 17.95 16.97
C LEU A 630 14.31 18.73 18.22
N ALA A 631 13.14 18.40 18.75
CA ALA A 631 12.63 19.03 19.96
C ALA A 631 13.52 18.79 21.21
N SER A 632 14.33 17.73 21.18
CA SER A 632 15.30 17.39 22.25
C SER A 632 16.64 18.11 22.13
N GLN A 633 16.92 18.80 21.02
CA GLN A 633 18.20 19.50 20.82
C GLN A 633 18.22 20.81 21.59
N ALA A 634 19.37 21.13 22.22
CA ALA A 634 19.55 22.39 22.90
C ALA A 634 19.48 23.57 21.92
N ILE A 635 18.88 24.68 22.35
CA ILE A 635 18.74 25.90 21.53
C ILE A 635 20.10 26.41 21.02
N ALA A 636 21.16 26.27 21.83
CA ALA A 636 22.51 26.65 21.44
C ALA A 636 23.09 25.82 20.26
N VAL A 637 22.61 24.58 20.08
CA VAL A 637 23.01 23.68 18.99
C VAL A 637 22.11 23.83 17.79
N CYS A 638 20.82 24.05 18.02
CA CYS A 638 19.82 24.11 16.97
C CYS A 638 18.75 25.17 17.31
N ASN A 639 18.86 26.33 16.68
CA ASN A 639 17.82 27.37 16.77
C ASN A 639 16.91 27.31 15.55
N PRO A 640 15.62 26.88 15.70
CA PRO A 640 14.69 26.81 14.57
C PRO A 640 14.42 28.18 13.93
N ALA A 641 14.64 29.30 14.64
CA ALA A 641 14.52 30.65 14.10
C ALA A 641 15.72 31.08 13.25
N SER A 642 16.83 30.33 13.26
CA SER A 642 18.06 30.67 12.53
C SER A 642 18.31 29.68 11.39
N PRO A 643 18.19 30.09 10.11
CA PRO A 643 18.50 29.22 8.96
C PRO A 643 19.92 28.68 8.98
N ALA A 644 20.90 29.47 9.46
CA ALA A 644 22.29 29.05 9.52
C ALA A 644 22.50 27.86 10.50
N SER A 645 21.82 27.86 11.66
CA SER A 645 21.92 26.74 12.61
C SER A 645 21.20 25.50 12.11
N ILE A 646 20.08 25.63 11.37
CA ILE A 646 19.42 24.51 10.72
C ILE A 646 20.34 23.89 9.66
N GLN A 647 20.99 24.70 8.83
CA GLN A 647 21.93 24.23 7.82
C GLN A 647 23.14 23.51 8.43
N ALA A 648 23.57 23.91 9.62
CA ALA A 648 24.66 23.26 10.35
C ALA A 648 24.22 21.98 11.11
N ASN A 649 22.92 21.78 11.32
CA ASN A 649 22.41 20.64 12.08
C ASN A 649 22.67 19.32 11.32
N ASN A 650 23.13 18.30 12.05
CA ASN A 650 23.37 16.97 11.50
C ASN A 650 22.77 15.91 12.43
N LEU A 651 21.83 15.13 11.93
CA LEU A 651 21.16 14.08 12.67
C LEU A 651 21.86 12.71 12.58
N ALA A 652 23.18 12.67 12.33
CA ALA A 652 23.94 11.42 12.35
C ALA A 652 23.75 10.68 13.70
N GLY A 653 23.45 9.38 13.64
CA GLY A 653 23.21 8.52 14.81
C GLY A 653 21.79 8.56 15.35
N TYR A 654 20.98 9.53 14.98
CA TYR A 654 19.56 9.58 15.38
C TYR A 654 18.73 8.57 14.60
N ARG A 655 17.67 8.06 15.25
CA ARG A 655 16.67 7.20 14.60
C ARG A 655 15.70 8.05 13.80
N PRO A 656 15.34 7.66 12.56
CA PRO A 656 14.25 8.30 11.81
C PRO A 656 12.90 8.18 12.55
N PRO A 657 11.98 9.14 12.38
CA PRO A 657 10.60 8.99 12.83
C PRO A 657 9.89 7.81 12.14
N TYR A 658 8.71 7.44 12.63
CA TYR A 658 7.88 6.32 12.11
C TYR A 658 8.54 4.95 12.17
N THR A 659 9.56 4.78 13.03
CA THR A 659 10.33 3.55 13.16
C THR A 659 10.30 2.99 14.58
N SER A 660 9.76 1.78 14.72
CA SER A 660 9.79 1.01 15.97
C SER A 660 10.95 0.02 15.97
N LYS A 661 11.56 -0.23 17.14
CA LYS A 661 12.58 -1.29 17.26
C LYS A 661 12.01 -2.68 17.12
N PHE A 662 10.84 -2.90 17.69
CA PHE A 662 10.16 -4.19 17.72
C PHE A 662 8.76 -4.03 17.18
N THR A 663 8.39 -4.90 16.25
CA THR A 663 7.04 -5.05 15.72
C THR A 663 6.71 -6.53 15.62
N GLY A 664 5.46 -6.90 15.84
CA GLY A 664 5.08 -8.30 15.70
C GLY A 664 3.60 -8.52 15.94
N ASN A 665 3.18 -9.73 15.60
CA ASN A 665 1.83 -10.20 15.85
C ASN A 665 1.82 -11.69 16.16
N VAL A 666 0.76 -12.13 16.82
CA VAL A 666 0.41 -13.54 17.02
C VAL A 666 -1.07 -13.68 16.63
N SER A 667 -1.37 -14.59 15.75
CA SER A 667 -2.73 -14.97 15.38
C SER A 667 -3.01 -16.42 15.78
N VAL A 668 -4.23 -16.65 16.24
CA VAL A 668 -4.75 -17.97 16.55
C VAL A 668 -6.03 -18.15 15.76
N HIS A 669 -6.13 -19.24 15.03
CA HIS A 669 -7.33 -19.66 14.32
C HIS A 669 -7.79 -21.00 14.83
N GLY A 670 -9.10 -21.13 15.08
CA GLY A 670 -9.73 -22.36 15.51
C GLY A 670 -11.03 -22.59 14.78
N ARG A 671 -11.31 -23.86 14.47
CA ARG A 671 -12.55 -24.30 13.81
C ARG A 671 -13.17 -25.44 14.61
N ALA A 672 -14.48 -25.42 14.76
CA ALA A 672 -15.27 -26.50 15.34
C ALA A 672 -16.44 -26.83 14.40
N ASP A 673 -16.58 -28.11 14.04
CA ASP A 673 -17.74 -28.61 13.29
C ASP A 673 -18.82 -29.04 14.30
N ILE A 674 -20.04 -28.52 14.14
CA ILE A 674 -21.20 -28.69 15.02
C ILE A 674 -22.37 -29.22 14.20
N GLY A 675 -22.47 -30.55 14.01
CA GLY A 675 -23.41 -31.15 13.08
C GLY A 675 -23.17 -30.67 11.66
N ASP A 676 -24.20 -30.15 11.01
CA ASP A 676 -24.12 -29.60 9.65
C ASP A 676 -23.60 -28.15 9.60
N TYR A 677 -23.12 -27.62 10.71
CA TYR A 677 -22.64 -26.26 10.83
C TYR A 677 -21.17 -26.20 11.27
N ARG A 678 -20.57 -25.07 11.08
CA ARG A 678 -19.19 -24.78 11.42
C ARG A 678 -19.09 -23.46 12.18
N LEU A 679 -18.29 -23.47 13.23
CA LEU A 679 -17.88 -22.28 13.97
C LEU A 679 -16.39 -22.04 13.72
N ASP A 680 -16.05 -20.91 13.09
CA ASP A 680 -14.67 -20.47 12.88
C ASP A 680 -14.38 -19.27 13.79
N GLY A 681 -13.22 -19.29 14.46
CA GLY A 681 -12.78 -18.21 15.32
C GLY A 681 -11.35 -17.80 14.97
N THR A 682 -11.12 -16.50 14.80
CA THR A 682 -9.78 -15.93 14.60
C THR A 682 -9.56 -14.82 15.61
N ALA A 683 -8.41 -14.85 16.31
CA ALA A 683 -7.96 -13.78 17.17
C ALA A 683 -6.53 -13.41 16.80
N ILE A 684 -6.23 -12.10 16.77
CA ILE A 684 -4.87 -11.61 16.48
C ILE A 684 -4.50 -10.47 17.43
N VAL A 685 -3.33 -10.59 18.04
CA VAL A 685 -2.69 -9.52 18.79
C VAL A 685 -1.53 -8.99 17.98
N GLY A 686 -1.63 -7.73 17.54
CA GLY A 686 -0.55 -7.03 16.85
C GLY A 686 -0.03 -5.86 17.68
N GLY A 687 1.29 -5.64 17.67
CA GLY A 687 1.88 -4.58 18.46
C GLY A 687 3.24 -4.10 17.99
N ARG A 688 3.66 -2.97 18.58
CA ARG A 688 4.98 -2.37 18.30
C ARG A 688 5.52 -1.61 19.51
N SER A 689 6.84 -1.49 19.58
CA SER A 689 7.50 -0.66 20.58
C SER A 689 7.31 0.83 20.27
N SER A 690 7.64 1.70 21.24
CA SER A 690 7.52 3.16 21.10
C SER A 690 8.32 3.71 19.93
N TYR A 691 7.80 4.81 19.35
CA TYR A 691 8.40 5.53 18.23
C TYR A 691 7.98 7.01 18.22
N PHE A 692 8.74 7.82 17.51
CA PHE A 692 8.31 9.18 17.19
C PHE A 692 7.53 9.18 15.88
N ASP A 693 6.43 9.92 15.85
CA ASP A 693 5.52 10.10 14.71
C ASP A 693 5.48 11.56 14.22
N SER A 694 6.47 12.34 14.59
CA SER A 694 6.73 13.71 14.09
C SER A 694 8.17 13.85 13.62
N ASP A 695 8.39 14.64 12.57
CA ASP A 695 9.72 14.84 11.98
C ASP A 695 10.71 15.49 12.96
N ASN A 696 10.22 16.36 13.85
CA ASN A 696 11.04 16.98 14.90
C ASN A 696 11.13 16.14 16.19
N GLN A 697 10.59 14.93 16.19
CA GLN A 697 10.62 13.99 17.32
C GLN A 697 10.19 14.61 18.64
N SER A 698 9.08 15.34 18.63
CA SER A 698 8.57 16.01 19.82
C SER A 698 8.04 15.01 20.85
N PRO A 699 8.50 15.05 22.12
CA PRO A 699 7.92 14.24 23.17
C PRO A 699 6.54 14.74 23.63
N LEU A 700 6.15 15.95 23.23
CA LEU A 700 4.91 16.61 23.68
C LEU A 700 3.70 16.23 22.81
N TYR A 701 3.88 16.02 21.50
CA TYR A 701 2.77 15.73 20.57
C TYR A 701 3.10 14.67 19.53
N GLY A 702 4.36 14.30 19.37
CA GLY A 702 4.85 13.40 18.32
C GLY A 702 5.55 12.14 18.85
N PHE A 703 5.10 11.58 19.97
CA PHE A 703 5.64 10.37 20.57
C PHE A 703 4.54 9.37 20.85
N GLN A 704 4.58 8.23 20.19
CA GLN A 704 3.70 7.10 20.44
C GLN A 704 4.38 6.10 21.38
N THR A 705 3.77 5.87 22.54
CA THR A 705 4.19 4.78 23.46
C THR A 705 3.91 3.42 22.82
N GLY A 706 4.71 2.41 23.19
CA GLY A 706 4.49 1.04 22.75
C GLY A 706 3.07 0.56 23.06
N TYR A 707 2.52 -0.26 22.15
CA TYR A 707 1.14 -0.74 22.28
C TYR A 707 0.96 -2.12 21.66
N ALA A 708 -0.16 -2.75 22.07
CA ALA A 708 -0.73 -3.91 21.42
C ALA A 708 -2.24 -3.70 21.21
N LYS A 709 -2.76 -4.16 20.06
CA LYS A 709 -4.18 -4.19 19.71
C LYS A 709 -4.63 -5.62 19.54
N LEU A 710 -5.81 -5.95 20.05
CA LEU A 710 -6.48 -7.23 19.86
C LEU A 710 -7.60 -7.06 18.85
N ASP A 711 -7.59 -7.87 17.81
CA ASP A 711 -8.69 -8.04 16.88
C ASP A 711 -9.22 -9.48 16.99
N ALA A 712 -10.52 -9.68 16.78
CA ALA A 712 -11.13 -11.00 16.79
C ALA A 712 -12.31 -11.07 15.81
N ARG A 713 -12.54 -12.24 15.25
CA ARG A 713 -13.69 -12.58 14.42
C ARG A 713 -14.22 -13.96 14.79
N ILE A 714 -15.53 -14.08 14.95
CA ILE A 714 -16.21 -15.36 15.14
C ILE A 714 -17.27 -15.46 14.05
N GLN A 715 -17.24 -16.55 13.30
CA GLN A 715 -18.14 -16.82 12.19
C GLN A 715 -18.88 -18.14 12.42
N PHE A 716 -20.17 -18.14 12.15
CA PHE A 716 -21.02 -19.31 12.09
C PHE A 716 -21.53 -19.49 10.66
N ALA A 717 -21.41 -20.69 10.11
CA ALA A 717 -21.77 -21.03 8.73
C ALA A 717 -22.24 -22.50 8.64
N PRO A 718 -23.05 -22.89 7.65
CA PRO A 718 -23.23 -24.29 7.33
C PRO A 718 -21.93 -24.91 6.75
N ALA A 719 -21.84 -26.22 6.74
CA ALA A 719 -20.67 -26.96 6.27
C ALA A 719 -20.30 -26.63 4.79
N ASP A 720 -21.31 -26.39 3.95
CA ASP A 720 -21.15 -26.00 2.54
C ASP A 720 -20.80 -24.51 2.35
N ASN A 721 -20.78 -23.73 3.44
CA ASN A 721 -20.45 -22.30 3.42
C ASN A 721 -21.38 -21.44 2.53
N SER A 722 -22.60 -21.91 2.26
CA SER A 722 -23.58 -21.23 1.41
C SER A 722 -24.04 -19.88 2.00
N TRP A 723 -23.99 -19.73 3.33
CA TRP A 723 -24.17 -18.46 4.03
C TRP A 723 -23.29 -18.39 5.29
N HIS A 724 -23.10 -17.21 5.81
CA HIS A 724 -22.43 -17.03 7.10
C HIS A 724 -22.98 -15.83 7.87
N LEU A 725 -22.82 -15.90 9.19
CA LEU A 725 -22.98 -14.77 10.11
C LEU A 725 -21.68 -14.62 10.90
N ALA A 726 -21.20 -13.39 11.06
CA ALA A 726 -19.99 -13.15 11.85
C ALA A 726 -20.14 -11.93 12.76
N VAL A 727 -19.43 -11.98 13.88
CA VAL A 727 -19.16 -10.84 14.77
C VAL A 727 -17.69 -10.51 14.67
N ILE A 728 -17.39 -9.24 14.44
CA ILE A 728 -16.05 -8.71 14.22
C ILE A 728 -15.76 -7.66 15.29
N GLY A 729 -14.64 -7.82 15.99
CA GLY A 729 -14.13 -6.83 16.93
C GLY A 729 -12.75 -6.36 16.49
N LYS A 730 -12.59 -5.08 16.19
CA LYS A 730 -11.32 -4.45 15.87
C LYS A 730 -10.84 -3.61 17.04
N ASN A 731 -9.53 -3.68 17.33
CA ASN A 731 -8.93 -2.93 18.43
C ASN A 731 -9.74 -3.05 19.74
N LEU A 732 -10.08 -4.29 20.13
CA LEU A 732 -10.88 -4.59 21.33
C LEU A 732 -10.25 -4.01 22.59
N THR A 733 -8.93 -3.80 22.61
CA THR A 733 -8.19 -3.10 23.68
C THR A 733 -8.49 -1.60 23.73
N ASN A 734 -9.22 -1.06 22.76
CA ASN A 734 -9.59 0.36 22.63
C ASN A 734 -8.39 1.32 22.73
N LYS A 735 -7.24 0.91 22.19
CA LYS A 735 -6.02 1.73 22.22
C LYS A 735 -6.07 2.77 21.11
N ILE A 736 -6.10 4.07 21.48
CA ILE A 736 -5.93 5.16 20.53
C ILE A 736 -4.43 5.27 20.22
N THR A 737 -4.09 5.26 18.95
CA THR A 737 -2.72 5.37 18.45
C THR A 737 -2.63 6.50 17.45
N THR A 738 -1.41 6.96 17.19
CA THR A 738 -1.12 8.09 16.32
C THR A 738 -0.43 7.63 15.04
N GLY A 739 -0.84 8.20 13.91
CA GLY A 739 -0.26 7.91 12.59
C GLY A 739 0.79 8.94 12.18
N SER A 740 0.63 10.20 12.59
CA SER A 740 1.62 11.27 12.44
C SER A 740 1.21 12.48 13.28
N ALA A 741 2.17 13.40 13.53
CA ALA A 741 1.92 14.66 14.21
C ALA A 741 2.85 15.77 13.71
N PHE A 742 2.40 17.02 13.79
CA PHE A 742 3.20 18.19 13.49
C PHE A 742 2.82 19.39 14.36
N LEU A 743 3.69 20.41 14.41
CA LEU A 743 3.48 21.62 15.18
C LEU A 743 2.79 22.68 14.31
N LEU A 744 1.72 23.27 14.84
CA LEU A 744 1.17 24.54 14.39
C LEU A 744 1.64 25.63 15.34
N PRO A 745 2.58 26.49 14.92
CA PRO A 745 3.13 27.53 15.81
C PRO A 745 2.18 28.70 15.95
N ALA A 746 2.26 29.43 17.07
CA ALA A 746 1.74 30.79 17.14
C ALA A 746 2.54 31.70 16.16
N PRO A 747 1.93 32.69 15.50
CA PRO A 747 0.55 33.17 15.64
C PRO A 747 -0.45 32.55 14.65
N ILE A 748 -0.10 31.50 13.90
CA ILE A 748 -1.03 30.77 13.01
C ILE A 748 -2.26 30.32 13.82
N THR A 749 -1.99 29.91 15.06
CA THR A 749 -3.00 29.59 16.07
C THR A 749 -2.80 30.50 17.30
N SER A 750 -3.84 30.68 18.10
CA SER A 750 -3.76 31.54 19.30
C SER A 750 -2.65 31.12 20.28
N VAL A 751 -2.34 29.83 20.31
CA VAL A 751 -1.22 29.21 21.04
C VAL A 751 -0.57 28.14 20.18
N SER A 752 0.73 27.89 20.34
CA SER A 752 1.37 26.76 19.66
C SER A 752 0.74 25.44 20.09
N ARG A 753 0.40 24.59 19.12
CA ARG A 753 -0.26 23.29 19.35
C ARG A 753 0.26 22.20 18.43
N GLY A 754 0.18 20.97 18.92
CA GLY A 754 0.39 19.76 18.10
C GLY A 754 -0.91 19.41 17.38
N GLU A 755 -0.80 19.17 16.09
CA GLU A 755 -1.83 18.57 15.26
C GLU A 755 -1.53 17.09 15.13
N ILE A 756 -2.41 16.23 15.62
CA ILE A 756 -2.15 14.79 15.81
C ILE A 756 -3.19 14.00 15.01
N PHE A 757 -2.74 13.19 14.06
CA PHE A 757 -3.58 12.26 13.32
C PHE A 757 -3.75 10.99 14.14
N ILE A 758 -4.99 10.69 14.54
CA ILE A 758 -5.31 9.53 15.38
C ILE A 758 -5.94 8.41 14.55
N GLU A 759 -5.66 7.18 14.98
CA GLU A 759 -6.28 5.98 14.40
C GLU A 759 -7.60 5.63 15.13
N PRO A 760 -8.51 4.87 14.50
CA PRO A 760 -9.75 4.44 15.12
C PRO A 760 -9.51 3.67 16.43
N GLY A 761 -10.38 3.88 17.40
CA GLY A 761 -10.44 3.05 18.60
C GLY A 761 -11.11 1.71 18.32
N ARG A 762 -11.73 1.11 19.37
CA ARG A 762 -12.51 -0.11 19.24
C ARG A 762 -13.63 0.10 18.22
N ASN A 763 -13.83 -0.91 17.37
CA ASN A 763 -14.94 -1.00 16.45
C ASN A 763 -15.52 -2.43 16.48
N ILE A 764 -16.83 -2.55 16.73
CA ILE A 764 -17.57 -3.80 16.70
C ILE A 764 -18.50 -3.76 15.50
N ALA A 765 -18.53 -4.85 14.74
CA ALA A 765 -19.38 -4.99 13.57
C ALA A 765 -20.04 -6.38 13.53
N VAL A 766 -21.18 -6.46 12.86
CA VAL A 766 -21.80 -7.72 12.46
C VAL A 766 -21.74 -7.84 10.94
N GLU A 767 -21.57 -9.05 10.47
CA GLU A 767 -21.48 -9.37 9.06
C GLU A 767 -22.42 -10.53 8.73
N ALA A 768 -23.06 -10.45 7.58
CA ALA A 768 -23.82 -11.54 7.00
C ALA A 768 -23.45 -11.68 5.52
N GLY A 769 -23.30 -12.91 5.05
CA GLY A 769 -22.98 -13.17 3.66
C GLY A 769 -23.65 -14.40 3.13
N VAL A 770 -23.84 -14.43 1.80
CA VAL A 770 -24.31 -15.57 1.03
C VAL A 770 -23.33 -15.87 -0.10
N ARG A 771 -23.20 -17.16 -0.40
CA ARG A 771 -22.39 -17.67 -1.52
C ARG A 771 -23.23 -18.69 -2.30
N PHE A 772 -23.11 -18.69 -3.60
CA PHE A 772 -23.86 -19.59 -4.50
C PHE A 772 -23.03 -19.95 -5.72
#